data_0f7eac572bfbbf5e33278e4b01840f36
#
_entry.id   0f7eac572bfbbf5e33278e4b01840f36
#
_cell.length_a   1.000
_cell.length_b   1.000
_cell.length_c   1.000
_cell.angle_alpha   90.00
_cell.angle_beta   90.00
_cell.angle_gamma   90.00
#
_symmetry.space_group_name_H-M   'P 1'
#
loop_
_entity.id
_entity.type
_entity.pdbx_description
1 polymer ?
#
loop_
_entity_poly.entity_id
_entity_poly.type
_entity_poly.pdbx_seq_one_letter_code
_entity_poly.pdbx_strand_id
1 'polypeptide(L)'
;MRTDTALVWTIGERCRTCYTCVRECPAKAIRIRDGQAEVIHERCIGCGNCVRVCSQDAKAVLRSVEAAAALLDGPWPVAAALAPSFPAEFLDVPTEQLVGALKALGFGVVHEVGFGADLVARATRGLLDARPEDRWISTSCPAIVTFVEQFHPELCGHLLPVVSPMLASAQALRALHGAELKVVFIGPCIAKKGEAAASAGAERIDAALTFAELRELLYLRGIDPALAAPARFDPPRARLGAVFPLSRGLAQAAGMDEDLTSTRVVTADGRVAFPQALDGFAAGDLDAGLLDVLCCNGCIMGAGMTSREPMFRRRAAVSRYAAASRAEGDAGAWRHAMSLFSDADLARGFAARDTRMPVPGEEDLRAIMRRMGKQRPGDELNCRACGYETCRQHAVAIFDGMAESEMCLPYVIEHLRETVDELHASHATLAATQDQLMHSERLASMGQLAAGIAHEVNNPLGVVVLYANLLQEECRGNEKLQQELALIARQADRCKGIVAGLLDFARQNKLDLAPVALAKLVERSLEDCLLPAGVTVRTDHEDPALMAELDAGQMAQVVANLVTNAGAAMPAGGTIGVGTGPAAGGRVAIRVADTGTGIPEAIRSRVFEPFFTTKDRGRGTGLGLAVSYGIVKMHRGDIAFTTNDDPAAGPTGTTFTITLPGHGWTGQ
;
A
#
# COMPACT_ATOMS: atom_id res chain seq x y z
N MET A 1 4.70 20.37 35.39
CA MET A 1 5.10 19.01 35.84
C MET A 1 4.68 18.03 34.79
N ARG A 2 5.64 17.41 34.09
CA ARG A 2 5.35 16.32 33.16
C ARG A 2 4.80 15.15 33.94
N THR A 3 3.57 14.71 33.64
CA THR A 3 3.21 13.33 33.89
C THR A 3 3.73 12.56 32.67
N ASP A 4 4.79 11.81 32.81
CA ASP A 4 5.35 10.91 31.79
C ASP A 4 4.37 9.76 31.43
N THR A 5 3.13 9.89 31.82
CA THR A 5 2.13 8.85 31.69
C THR A 5 1.35 9.05 30.40
N ALA A 6 1.58 8.20 29.45
CA ALA A 6 0.80 8.14 28.20
C ALA A 6 -0.69 7.95 28.51
N LEU A 7 -1.54 8.87 28.05
CA LEU A 7 -2.99 8.76 28.23
C LEU A 7 -3.64 7.82 27.21
N VAL A 8 -3.07 7.72 25.99
CA VAL A 8 -3.57 6.90 24.90
C VAL A 8 -2.40 6.31 24.13
N TRP A 9 -2.48 5.06 23.74
CA TRP A 9 -1.49 4.39 22.89
C TRP A 9 -2.16 3.47 21.87
N THR A 10 -1.37 2.94 20.93
CA THR A 10 -1.86 2.02 19.89
C THR A 10 -1.54 0.57 20.27
N ILE A 11 -2.50 -0.33 20.07
CA ILE A 11 -2.32 -1.76 20.10
C ILE A 11 -1.98 -2.19 18.66
N GLY A 12 -0.69 -2.43 18.38
CA GLY A 12 -0.16 -2.67 17.04
C GLY A 12 -0.88 -3.81 16.31
N GLU A 13 -1.08 -4.94 16.97
CA GLU A 13 -1.74 -6.13 16.40
C GLU A 13 -3.16 -5.88 15.87
N ARG A 14 -3.86 -4.90 16.45
CA ARG A 14 -5.22 -4.51 16.04
C ARG A 14 -5.24 -3.40 14.99
N CYS A 15 -4.15 -2.65 14.85
CA CYS A 15 -4.09 -1.54 13.90
C CYS A 15 -4.10 -2.06 12.46
N ARG A 16 -4.95 -1.47 11.60
CA ARG A 16 -5.06 -1.77 10.17
C ARG A 16 -4.69 -0.58 9.29
N THR A 17 -4.00 0.39 9.83
CA THR A 17 -3.46 1.56 9.13
C THR A 17 -4.47 2.28 8.22
N CYS A 18 -5.70 2.43 8.72
CA CYS A 18 -6.80 3.06 7.97
C CYS A 18 -6.75 4.60 7.99
N TYR A 19 -5.77 5.20 8.64
CA TYR A 19 -5.53 6.64 8.79
C TYR A 19 -6.68 7.44 9.43
N THR A 20 -7.76 6.82 9.87
CA THR A 20 -8.89 7.52 10.50
C THR A 20 -8.46 8.31 11.73
N CYS A 21 -7.63 7.72 12.60
CA CYS A 21 -7.14 8.41 13.80
C CYS A 21 -6.22 9.60 13.47
N VAL A 22 -5.43 9.55 12.38
CA VAL A 22 -4.61 10.67 11.89
C VAL A 22 -5.49 11.81 11.41
N ARG A 23 -6.49 11.49 10.57
CA ARG A 23 -7.47 12.44 10.04
C ARG A 23 -8.23 13.16 11.15
N GLU A 24 -8.67 12.38 12.12
CA GLU A 24 -9.56 12.82 13.18
C GLU A 24 -8.83 13.47 14.38
N CYS A 25 -7.48 13.48 14.37
CA CYS A 25 -6.69 14.08 15.45
C CYS A 25 -6.54 15.60 15.24
N PRO A 26 -7.14 16.44 16.11
CA PRO A 26 -7.02 17.89 15.96
C PRO A 26 -5.58 18.38 16.23
N ALA A 27 -4.84 17.71 17.10
CA ALA A 27 -3.46 18.04 17.45
C ALA A 27 -2.43 17.42 16.51
N LYS A 28 -2.86 16.65 15.49
CA LYS A 28 -1.96 15.86 14.62
C LYS A 28 -0.86 15.16 15.42
N ALA A 29 -1.24 14.54 16.53
CA ALA A 29 -0.37 13.84 17.47
C ALA A 29 -0.26 12.33 17.17
N ILE A 30 -0.55 11.91 15.94
CA ILE A 30 -0.47 10.52 15.49
C ILE A 30 0.39 10.47 14.25
N ARG A 31 1.51 9.77 14.34
CA ARG A 31 2.36 9.47 13.18
C ARG A 31 2.10 8.07 12.67
N ILE A 32 2.42 7.87 11.40
CA ILE A 32 2.54 6.54 10.81
C ILE A 32 4.03 6.23 10.68
N ARG A 33 4.42 5.07 11.15
CA ARG A 33 5.77 4.56 11.06
C ARG A 33 5.72 3.04 10.87
N ASP A 34 6.46 2.54 9.88
CA ASP A 34 6.50 1.11 9.53
C ASP A 34 5.10 0.51 9.38
N GLY A 35 4.19 1.26 8.74
CA GLY A 35 2.81 0.86 8.53
C GLY A 35 1.96 0.78 9.81
N GLN A 36 2.36 1.44 10.92
CA GLN A 36 1.63 1.44 12.18
C GLN A 36 1.34 2.86 12.66
N ALA A 37 0.15 3.06 13.25
CA ALA A 37 -0.22 4.34 13.83
C ALA A 37 0.32 4.43 15.27
N GLU A 38 1.20 5.38 15.52
CA GLU A 38 1.78 5.64 16.84
C GLU A 38 1.29 6.98 17.41
N VAL A 39 0.97 7.04 18.71
CA VAL A 39 0.57 8.27 19.38
C VAL A 39 1.82 8.95 19.93
N ILE A 40 2.06 10.20 19.55
CA ILE A 40 3.15 11.03 20.05
C ILE A 40 2.67 11.69 21.33
N HIS A 41 3.17 11.21 22.46
CA HIS A 41 2.67 11.59 23.79
C HIS A 41 2.91 13.06 24.10
N GLU A 42 4.03 13.63 23.66
CA GLU A 42 4.39 15.03 23.86
C GLU A 42 3.44 16.01 23.16
N ARG A 43 2.80 15.56 22.08
CA ARG A 43 1.83 16.34 21.29
C ARG A 43 0.39 15.99 21.62
N CYS A 44 0.16 14.86 22.32
CA CYS A 44 -1.17 14.38 22.59
C CYS A 44 -1.88 15.24 23.64
N ILE A 45 -3.03 15.83 23.29
CA ILE A 45 -3.87 16.62 24.18
C ILE A 45 -4.85 15.77 25.02
N GLY A 46 -4.79 14.45 24.92
CA GLY A 46 -5.63 13.53 25.72
C GLY A 46 -7.12 13.53 25.37
N CYS A 47 -7.55 14.15 24.27
CA CYS A 47 -8.98 14.28 23.93
C CYS A 47 -9.70 12.93 23.68
N GLY A 48 -8.95 11.86 23.37
CA GLY A 48 -9.50 10.52 23.15
C GLY A 48 -10.30 10.34 21.85
N ASN A 49 -10.29 11.32 20.95
CA ASN A 49 -11.05 11.21 19.70
C ASN A 49 -10.58 10.01 18.86
N CYS A 50 -9.27 9.72 18.83
CA CYS A 50 -8.71 8.55 18.14
C CYS A 50 -9.22 7.21 18.71
N VAL A 51 -9.60 7.16 20.01
CA VAL A 51 -10.22 5.98 20.62
C VAL A 51 -11.65 5.82 20.08
N ARG A 52 -12.43 6.91 20.10
CA ARG A 52 -13.82 6.91 19.67
C ARG A 52 -14.03 6.54 18.20
N VAL A 53 -13.12 6.94 17.32
CA VAL A 53 -13.24 6.73 15.85
C VAL A 53 -12.57 5.45 15.36
N CYS A 54 -11.90 4.72 16.23
CA CYS A 54 -11.20 3.49 15.85
C CYS A 54 -12.18 2.32 15.78
N SER A 55 -12.58 1.94 14.58
CA SER A 55 -13.44 0.77 14.34
C SER A 55 -12.76 -0.58 14.60
N GLN A 56 -11.43 -0.57 14.83
CA GLN A 56 -10.64 -1.77 15.10
C GLN A 56 -10.34 -1.94 16.60
N ASP A 57 -10.81 -1.06 17.45
CA ASP A 57 -10.48 -1.01 18.89
C ASP A 57 -8.97 -1.10 19.16
N ALA A 58 -8.18 -0.49 18.25
CA ALA A 58 -6.72 -0.51 18.30
C ALA A 58 -6.11 0.61 19.15
N LYS A 59 -6.93 1.35 19.90
CA LYS A 59 -6.47 2.42 20.80
C LYS A 59 -6.81 2.06 22.24
N ALA A 60 -5.81 2.01 23.08
CA ALA A 60 -5.94 1.81 24.51
C ALA A 60 -5.81 3.13 25.27
N VAL A 61 -6.44 3.21 26.43
CA VAL A 61 -6.46 4.36 27.34
C VAL A 61 -5.85 3.96 28.67
N LEU A 62 -5.21 4.92 29.35
CA LEU A 62 -4.70 4.73 30.71
C LEU A 62 -5.83 4.23 31.63
N ARG A 63 -5.65 3.05 32.20
CA ARG A 63 -6.61 2.45 33.11
C ARG A 63 -6.44 3.02 34.53
N SER A 64 -7.56 3.22 35.21
CA SER A 64 -7.58 3.73 36.57
C SER A 64 -8.51 2.90 37.50
N VAL A 65 -9.08 1.79 36.99
CA VAL A 65 -10.01 0.91 37.74
C VAL A 65 -9.31 0.34 38.97
N GLU A 66 -8.11 -0.17 38.81
CA GLU A 66 -7.32 -0.78 39.86
C GLU A 66 -6.95 0.24 40.95
N ALA A 67 -6.57 1.46 40.54
CA ALA A 67 -6.27 2.54 41.47
C ALA A 67 -7.51 2.97 42.30
N ALA A 68 -8.66 3.11 41.64
CA ALA A 68 -9.90 3.44 42.33
C ALA A 68 -10.36 2.31 43.27
N ALA A 69 -10.28 1.06 42.84
CA ALA A 69 -10.56 -0.10 43.69
C ALA A 69 -9.69 -0.15 44.93
N ALA A 70 -8.38 0.07 44.79
CA ALA A 70 -7.46 0.10 45.91
C ALA A 70 -7.78 1.24 46.92
N LEU A 71 -8.26 2.39 46.44
CA LEU A 71 -8.72 3.46 47.34
C LEU A 71 -9.98 3.06 48.12
N LEU A 72 -10.93 2.40 47.44
CA LEU A 72 -12.18 1.96 48.05
C LEU A 72 -12.01 0.83 49.08
N ASP A 73 -11.01 -0.05 48.83
CA ASP A 73 -10.64 -1.14 49.73
C ASP A 73 -9.71 -0.71 50.86
N GLY A 74 -9.24 0.54 50.80
CA GLY A 74 -8.30 1.12 51.76
C GLY A 74 -9.01 1.71 53.02
N PRO A 75 -8.22 2.19 53.98
CA PRO A 75 -8.76 2.73 55.24
C PRO A 75 -9.21 4.20 55.13
N TRP A 76 -9.18 4.79 53.95
CA TRP A 76 -9.41 6.21 53.73
C TRP A 76 -10.89 6.52 53.52
N PRO A 77 -11.42 7.67 53.97
CA PRO A 77 -12.69 8.15 53.47
C PRO A 77 -12.54 8.53 51.98
N VAL A 78 -13.43 8.00 51.14
CA VAL A 78 -13.40 8.21 49.68
C VAL A 78 -14.65 8.90 49.21
N ALA A 79 -14.50 9.98 48.43
CA ALA A 79 -15.59 10.66 47.76
C ALA A 79 -15.60 10.38 46.25
N ALA A 80 -16.79 10.15 45.70
CA ALA A 80 -17.05 10.18 44.27
C ALA A 80 -17.41 11.62 43.84
N ALA A 81 -16.60 12.22 42.96
CA ALA A 81 -16.93 13.49 42.29
C ALA A 81 -17.50 13.16 40.90
N LEU A 82 -18.82 13.12 40.77
CA LEU A 82 -19.54 12.69 39.57
C LEU A 82 -19.76 13.84 38.60
N ALA A 83 -19.23 13.72 37.37
CA ALA A 83 -19.36 14.74 36.33
C ALA A 83 -20.82 14.94 35.90
N PRO A 84 -21.27 16.20 35.64
CA PRO A 84 -22.67 16.52 35.36
C PRO A 84 -23.19 15.96 34.01
N SER A 85 -22.36 15.27 33.26
CA SER A 85 -22.71 14.51 32.05
C SER A 85 -23.30 13.11 32.33
N PHE A 86 -23.34 12.67 33.59
CA PHE A 86 -23.84 11.33 33.94
C PHE A 86 -25.25 11.02 33.43
N PRO A 87 -26.23 11.99 33.35
CA PRO A 87 -27.55 11.70 32.81
C PRO A 87 -27.52 11.33 31.33
N ALA A 88 -26.49 11.72 30.59
CA ALA A 88 -26.30 11.34 29.19
C ALA A 88 -25.69 9.93 29.02
N GLU A 89 -25.07 9.39 30.05
CA GLU A 89 -24.54 8.03 30.09
C GLU A 89 -25.53 7.01 30.62
N PHE A 90 -26.21 7.34 31.72
CA PHE A 90 -27.11 6.44 32.44
C PHE A 90 -28.57 6.83 32.20
N LEU A 91 -29.02 6.79 30.94
CA LEU A 91 -30.34 7.23 30.48
C LEU A 91 -31.50 6.40 31.09
N ASP A 92 -31.25 5.13 31.33
CA ASP A 92 -32.24 4.16 31.80
C ASP A 92 -32.11 3.85 33.30
N VAL A 93 -31.21 4.57 34.00
CA VAL A 93 -30.99 4.41 35.45
C VAL A 93 -31.43 5.70 36.16
N PRO A 94 -32.39 5.63 37.11
CA PRO A 94 -32.72 6.77 37.94
C PRO A 94 -31.50 7.30 38.69
N THR A 95 -31.41 8.62 38.83
CA THR A 95 -30.26 9.28 39.49
C THR A 95 -30.01 8.75 40.89
N GLU A 96 -31.07 8.55 41.67
CA GLU A 96 -30.98 8.08 43.06
C GLU A 96 -30.43 6.65 43.13
N GLN A 97 -30.78 5.81 42.18
CA GLN A 97 -30.23 4.44 42.08
C GLN A 97 -28.75 4.45 41.69
N LEU A 98 -28.35 5.32 40.74
CA LEU A 98 -26.93 5.49 40.40
C LEU A 98 -26.11 5.95 41.61
N VAL A 99 -26.60 6.94 42.35
CA VAL A 99 -25.98 7.39 43.60
C VAL A 99 -25.91 6.24 44.62
N GLY A 100 -26.98 5.48 44.76
CA GLY A 100 -27.01 4.30 45.62
C GLY A 100 -26.01 3.22 45.22
N ALA A 101 -25.82 2.98 43.92
CA ALA A 101 -24.81 2.09 43.41
C ALA A 101 -23.39 2.57 43.74
N LEU A 102 -23.11 3.87 43.64
CA LEU A 102 -21.84 4.46 44.06
C LEU A 102 -21.62 4.29 45.57
N LYS A 103 -22.64 4.49 46.40
CA LYS A 103 -22.54 4.22 47.83
C LYS A 103 -22.28 2.73 48.11
N ALA A 104 -22.91 1.84 47.36
CA ALA A 104 -22.68 0.39 47.47
C ALA A 104 -21.27 -0.04 47.04
N LEU A 105 -20.62 0.71 46.14
CA LEU A 105 -19.19 0.54 45.79
C LEU A 105 -18.25 0.88 46.95
N GLY A 106 -18.70 1.59 47.97
CA GLY A 106 -17.90 2.01 49.13
C GLY A 106 -17.58 3.51 49.16
N PHE A 107 -18.11 4.34 48.25
CA PHE A 107 -17.96 5.79 48.35
C PHE A 107 -18.73 6.34 49.56
N GLY A 108 -18.02 6.89 50.52
CA GLY A 108 -18.63 7.52 51.71
C GLY A 108 -19.41 8.81 51.38
N VAL A 109 -18.90 9.56 50.38
CA VAL A 109 -19.50 10.80 49.86
C VAL A 109 -19.70 10.65 48.35
N VAL A 110 -20.88 11.04 47.84
CA VAL A 110 -21.17 11.09 46.40
C VAL A 110 -21.63 12.51 46.06
N HIS A 111 -20.74 13.24 45.35
CA HIS A 111 -20.91 14.67 45.12
C HIS A 111 -21.04 15.00 43.64
N GLU A 112 -21.82 16.03 43.32
CA GLU A 112 -21.99 16.54 41.95
C GLU A 112 -20.85 17.52 41.59
N VAL A 113 -20.03 17.24 40.60
CA VAL A 113 -19.06 18.19 40.04
C VAL A 113 -19.75 19.47 39.50
N GLY A 114 -21.04 19.40 39.25
CA GLY A 114 -21.86 20.58 38.93
C GLY A 114 -21.81 21.70 39.98
N PHE A 115 -21.61 21.40 41.28
CA PHE A 115 -21.36 22.43 42.27
C PHE A 115 -19.99 23.13 42.08
N GLY A 116 -18.95 22.36 41.80
CA GLY A 116 -17.66 22.94 41.42
C GLY A 116 -17.74 23.79 40.15
N ALA A 117 -18.65 23.40 39.23
CA ALA A 117 -18.94 24.21 38.05
C ALA A 117 -19.65 25.52 38.36
N ASP A 118 -20.58 25.53 39.37
CA ASP A 118 -21.18 26.78 39.87
C ASP A 118 -20.09 27.73 40.47
N LEU A 119 -19.11 27.17 41.20
CA LEU A 119 -17.99 27.94 41.73
C LEU A 119 -17.12 28.56 40.61
N VAL A 120 -16.77 27.77 39.59
CA VAL A 120 -16.01 28.23 38.41
C VAL A 120 -16.78 29.29 37.64
N ALA A 121 -18.09 29.09 37.42
CA ALA A 121 -18.96 30.05 36.73
C ALA A 121 -18.98 31.41 37.46
N ARG A 122 -19.09 31.40 38.78
CA ARG A 122 -19.02 32.63 39.62
C ARG A 122 -17.67 33.32 39.49
N ALA A 123 -16.54 32.57 39.59
CA ALA A 123 -15.21 33.11 39.45
C ALA A 123 -14.99 33.71 38.05
N THR A 124 -15.43 32.98 37.00
CA THR A 124 -15.38 33.48 35.62
C THR A 124 -16.13 34.79 35.46
N ARG A 125 -17.40 34.86 35.97
CA ARG A 125 -18.19 36.08 35.91
C ARG A 125 -17.47 37.25 36.62
N GLY A 126 -16.93 36.99 37.80
CA GLY A 126 -16.20 38.02 38.58
C GLY A 126 -14.98 38.56 37.84
N LEU A 127 -14.23 37.71 37.15
CA LEU A 127 -13.09 38.13 36.34
C LEU A 127 -13.50 38.96 35.13
N LEU A 128 -14.54 38.55 34.41
CA LEU A 128 -15.04 39.28 33.24
C LEU A 128 -15.63 40.65 33.63
N ASP A 129 -16.28 40.75 34.77
CA ASP A 129 -16.81 42.02 35.26
C ASP A 129 -15.68 42.96 35.79
N ALA A 130 -14.62 42.39 36.37
CA ALA A 130 -13.46 43.15 36.84
C ALA A 130 -12.53 43.61 35.71
N ARG A 131 -12.53 42.89 34.58
CA ARG A 131 -11.63 43.15 33.42
C ARG A 131 -12.41 43.03 32.10
N PRO A 132 -13.33 43.94 31.82
CA PRO A 132 -14.26 43.86 30.68
C PRO A 132 -13.56 44.02 29.33
N GLU A 133 -12.36 44.63 29.30
CA GLU A 133 -11.56 44.84 28.07
C GLU A 133 -10.63 43.67 27.75
N ASP A 134 -10.43 42.75 28.71
CA ASP A 134 -9.57 41.58 28.48
C ASP A 134 -10.30 40.53 27.68
N ARG A 135 -9.53 39.77 26.89
CA ARG A 135 -10.01 38.66 26.06
C ARG A 135 -9.61 37.34 26.68
N TRP A 136 -10.57 36.47 26.91
CA TRP A 136 -10.36 35.24 27.66
C TRP A 136 -10.78 33.99 26.87
N ILE A 137 -10.06 32.89 27.09
CA ILE A 137 -10.38 31.54 26.59
C ILE A 137 -10.73 30.68 27.80
N SER A 138 -11.87 29.95 27.74
CA SER A 138 -12.30 29.10 28.85
C SER A 138 -11.32 27.93 29.10
N THR A 139 -11.10 27.59 30.38
CA THR A 139 -10.14 26.59 30.84
C THR A 139 -10.79 25.33 31.44
N SER A 140 -12.11 25.20 31.31
CA SER A 140 -12.85 24.05 31.82
C SER A 140 -12.50 22.72 31.13
N CYS A 141 -12.03 22.78 29.89
CA CYS A 141 -11.63 21.62 29.08
C CYS A 141 -10.10 21.44 29.07
N PRO A 142 -9.51 20.45 29.77
CA PRO A 142 -8.07 20.26 29.83
C PRO A 142 -7.43 19.96 28.46
N ALA A 143 -8.18 19.37 27.51
CA ALA A 143 -7.69 19.18 26.15
C ALA A 143 -7.48 20.51 25.40
N ILE A 144 -8.35 21.50 25.62
CA ILE A 144 -8.20 22.85 25.06
C ILE A 144 -7.01 23.56 25.72
N VAL A 145 -6.89 23.52 27.04
CA VAL A 145 -5.75 24.10 27.76
C VAL A 145 -4.44 23.54 27.22
N THR A 146 -4.33 22.20 27.11
CA THR A 146 -3.12 21.56 26.57
C THR A 146 -2.89 21.94 25.10
N PHE A 147 -3.97 22.07 24.30
CA PHE A 147 -3.83 22.49 22.91
C PHE A 147 -3.29 23.92 22.79
N VAL A 148 -3.79 24.85 23.59
CA VAL A 148 -3.29 26.23 23.63
C VAL A 148 -1.84 26.25 24.09
N GLU A 149 -1.50 25.60 25.20
CA GLU A 149 -0.12 25.55 25.71
C GLU A 149 0.87 24.99 24.68
N GLN A 150 0.45 24.04 23.82
CA GLN A 150 1.33 23.35 22.88
C GLN A 150 1.36 23.96 21.47
N PHE A 151 0.23 24.45 20.97
CA PHE A 151 0.09 24.87 19.57
C PHE A 151 -0.19 26.36 19.39
N HIS A 152 -0.64 27.03 20.47
CA HIS A 152 -0.85 28.48 20.52
C HIS A 152 -0.22 29.07 21.77
N PRO A 153 1.11 28.89 22.00
CA PRO A 153 1.79 29.37 23.21
C PRO A 153 1.62 30.87 23.44
N GLU A 154 1.41 31.64 22.37
CA GLU A 154 1.11 33.09 22.41
C GLU A 154 -0.24 33.38 23.06
N LEU A 155 -1.18 32.44 23.10
CA LEU A 155 -2.49 32.60 23.74
C LEU A 155 -2.52 32.17 25.20
N CYS A 156 -1.44 31.66 25.79
CA CYS A 156 -1.41 31.21 27.18
C CYS A 156 -1.82 32.34 28.18
N GLY A 157 -1.49 33.59 27.85
CA GLY A 157 -1.89 34.74 28.64
C GLY A 157 -3.39 35.05 28.59
N HIS A 158 -4.11 34.52 27.63
CA HIS A 158 -5.57 34.64 27.46
C HIS A 158 -6.34 33.48 28.08
N LEU A 159 -5.69 32.40 28.55
CA LEU A 159 -6.36 31.36 29.28
C LEU A 159 -6.92 31.89 30.57
N LEU A 160 -8.22 31.69 30.80
CA LEU A 160 -8.92 32.14 31.99
C LEU A 160 -8.24 31.55 33.24
N PRO A 161 -7.66 32.36 34.16
CA PRO A 161 -6.86 31.86 35.26
C PRO A 161 -7.72 31.25 36.37
N VAL A 162 -8.54 30.24 36.02
CA VAL A 162 -9.46 29.56 36.93
C VAL A 162 -9.29 28.05 36.77
N VAL A 163 -9.31 27.30 37.85
CA VAL A 163 -9.29 25.85 37.89
C VAL A 163 -10.50 25.26 37.17
N SER A 164 -10.39 24.01 36.75
CA SER A 164 -11.56 23.30 36.17
C SER A 164 -12.59 22.92 37.25
N PRO A 165 -13.87 22.69 36.89
CA PRO A 165 -14.90 22.21 37.81
C PRO A 165 -14.52 20.98 38.63
N MET A 166 -13.73 20.06 38.05
CA MET A 166 -13.24 18.87 38.75
C MET A 166 -12.35 19.25 39.93
N LEU A 167 -11.41 20.16 39.71
CA LEU A 167 -10.47 20.62 40.74
C LEU A 167 -11.17 21.48 41.79
N ALA A 168 -12.06 22.38 41.37
CA ALA A 168 -12.90 23.15 42.28
C ALA A 168 -13.77 22.24 43.19
N SER A 169 -14.32 21.15 42.66
CA SER A 169 -15.04 20.16 43.46
C SER A 169 -14.14 19.47 44.49
N ALA A 170 -12.91 19.10 44.12
CA ALA A 170 -11.97 18.48 45.03
C ALA A 170 -11.59 19.39 46.20
N GLN A 171 -11.38 20.69 45.93
CA GLN A 171 -11.14 21.71 46.99
C GLN A 171 -12.35 21.82 47.93
N ALA A 172 -13.55 21.94 47.35
CA ALA A 172 -14.79 22.05 48.14
C ALA A 172 -14.99 20.80 49.01
N LEU A 173 -14.81 19.61 48.47
CA LEU A 173 -14.96 18.35 49.20
C LEU A 173 -13.95 18.25 50.37
N ARG A 174 -12.70 18.62 50.19
CA ARG A 174 -11.73 18.59 51.28
C ARG A 174 -11.98 19.66 52.32
N ALA A 175 -12.45 20.81 51.90
CA ALA A 175 -12.86 21.85 52.86
C ALA A 175 -14.06 21.42 53.73
N LEU A 176 -14.98 20.64 53.18
CA LEU A 176 -16.17 20.16 53.88
C LEU A 176 -15.91 18.91 54.74
N HIS A 177 -15.10 17.98 54.26
CA HIS A 177 -14.95 16.63 54.82
C HIS A 177 -13.53 16.33 55.36
N GLY A 178 -12.62 17.31 55.30
CA GLY A 178 -11.26 17.17 55.79
C GLY A 178 -10.21 16.83 54.71
N ALA A 179 -8.97 17.18 54.99
CA ALA A 179 -7.85 17.12 54.06
C ALA A 179 -7.44 15.68 53.66
N GLU A 180 -7.76 14.70 54.52
CA GLU A 180 -7.45 13.26 54.28
C GLU A 180 -8.39 12.60 53.31
N LEU A 181 -9.49 13.26 52.91
CA LEU A 181 -10.47 12.74 51.99
C LEU A 181 -9.81 12.41 50.65
N LYS A 182 -9.98 11.17 50.19
CA LYS A 182 -9.58 10.77 48.83
C LYS A 182 -10.72 11.10 47.85
N VAL A 183 -10.36 11.71 46.73
CA VAL A 183 -11.35 12.14 45.74
C VAL A 183 -11.14 11.36 44.45
N VAL A 184 -12.15 10.60 44.04
CA VAL A 184 -12.19 9.91 42.75
C VAL A 184 -13.14 10.67 41.83
N PHE A 185 -12.59 11.23 40.77
CA PHE A 185 -13.37 11.83 39.70
C PHE A 185 -13.99 10.75 38.80
N ILE A 186 -15.24 10.90 38.43
CA ILE A 186 -15.96 10.00 37.54
C ILE A 186 -16.61 10.81 36.43
N GLY A 187 -16.20 10.59 35.14
CA GLY A 187 -16.73 11.41 34.06
C GLY A 187 -16.41 10.90 32.65
N PRO A 188 -16.78 11.65 31.61
CA PRO A 188 -16.68 11.22 30.21
C PRO A 188 -15.32 11.43 29.56
N CYS A 189 -14.35 12.04 30.26
CA CYS A 189 -13.20 12.70 29.65
C CYS A 189 -11.88 11.99 29.96
N ILE A 190 -11.14 11.58 28.92
CA ILE A 190 -9.80 10.98 29.07
C ILE A 190 -8.76 12.04 29.48
N ALA A 191 -8.82 13.28 28.95
CA ALA A 191 -7.90 14.34 29.31
C ALA A 191 -7.95 14.71 30.82
N LYS A 192 -9.07 14.46 31.49
CA LYS A 192 -9.20 14.63 32.94
C LYS A 192 -8.27 13.70 33.75
N LYS A 193 -7.85 12.56 33.18
CA LYS A 193 -6.84 11.70 33.82
C LYS A 193 -5.47 12.39 33.88
N GLY A 194 -5.09 13.12 32.81
CA GLY A 194 -3.87 13.91 32.79
C GLY A 194 -3.94 15.10 33.74
N GLU A 195 -5.08 15.78 33.80
CA GLU A 195 -5.30 16.89 34.75
C GLU A 195 -5.28 16.38 36.20
N ALA A 196 -5.89 15.24 36.49
CA ALA A 196 -5.84 14.58 37.80
C ALA A 196 -4.42 14.23 38.22
N ALA A 197 -3.65 13.65 37.32
CA ALA A 197 -2.25 13.31 37.60
C ALA A 197 -1.34 14.54 37.85
N ALA A 198 -1.73 15.70 37.31
CA ALA A 198 -1.01 16.98 37.54
C ALA A 198 -1.52 17.75 38.75
N SER A 199 -2.62 17.32 39.38
CA SER A 199 -3.23 17.98 40.53
C SER A 199 -2.48 17.69 41.83
N ALA A 200 -2.46 18.68 42.74
CA ALA A 200 -1.77 18.57 44.02
C ALA A 200 -2.49 19.34 45.13
N GLY A 201 -2.09 19.15 46.38
CA GLY A 201 -2.65 19.88 47.51
C GLY A 201 -4.16 19.67 47.67
N ALA A 202 -4.88 20.74 47.92
CA ALA A 202 -6.34 20.72 48.08
C ALA A 202 -7.10 20.34 46.81
N GLU A 203 -6.50 20.59 45.64
CA GLU A 203 -7.08 20.25 44.33
C GLU A 203 -6.86 18.78 43.92
N ARG A 204 -6.05 18.02 44.64
CA ARG A 204 -5.62 16.68 44.25
C ARG A 204 -6.82 15.77 43.95
N ILE A 205 -6.75 15.12 42.82
CA ILE A 205 -7.62 14.00 42.42
C ILE A 205 -6.81 12.72 42.58
N ASP A 206 -7.27 11.79 43.43
CA ASP A 206 -6.53 10.57 43.76
C ASP A 206 -6.69 9.50 42.69
N ALA A 207 -7.84 9.46 42.00
CA ALA A 207 -8.06 8.67 40.79
C ALA A 207 -9.11 9.33 39.88
N ALA A 208 -9.04 9.05 38.56
CA ALA A 208 -10.01 9.55 37.59
C ALA A 208 -10.52 8.40 36.72
N LEU A 209 -11.78 8.04 36.90
CA LEU A 209 -12.49 7.03 36.11
C LEU A 209 -13.25 7.66 34.96
N THR A 210 -13.22 6.99 33.81
CA THR A 210 -14.21 7.23 32.76
C THR A 210 -15.55 6.52 33.12
N PHE A 211 -16.65 6.88 32.46
CA PHE A 211 -17.90 6.15 32.66
C PHE A 211 -17.79 4.69 32.21
N ALA A 212 -17.00 4.40 31.18
CA ALA A 212 -16.70 3.04 30.79
C ALA A 212 -16.03 2.25 31.93
N GLU A 213 -15.05 2.86 32.60
CA GLU A 213 -14.37 2.25 33.75
C GLU A 213 -15.27 2.15 34.98
N LEU A 214 -16.17 3.11 35.19
CA LEU A 214 -17.17 2.98 36.26
C LEU A 214 -18.08 1.76 36.02
N ARG A 215 -18.59 1.57 34.80
CA ARG A 215 -19.38 0.38 34.46
C ARG A 215 -18.60 -0.90 34.67
N GLU A 216 -17.32 -0.92 34.31
CA GLU A 216 -16.43 -2.05 34.56
C GLU A 216 -16.29 -2.33 36.07
N LEU A 217 -16.05 -1.30 36.89
CA LEU A 217 -15.90 -1.43 38.33
C LEU A 217 -17.20 -1.94 38.99
N LEU A 218 -18.35 -1.41 38.57
CA LEU A 218 -19.67 -1.90 39.04
C LEU A 218 -19.86 -3.38 38.68
N TYR A 219 -19.56 -3.77 37.46
CA TYR A 219 -19.63 -5.16 37.00
C TYR A 219 -18.69 -6.08 37.80
N LEU A 220 -17.45 -5.68 38.02
CA LEU A 220 -16.48 -6.47 38.81
C LEU A 220 -16.91 -6.66 40.27
N ARG A 221 -17.68 -5.71 40.82
CA ARG A 221 -18.24 -5.76 42.19
C ARG A 221 -19.65 -6.39 42.26
N GLY A 222 -20.19 -6.84 41.14
CA GLY A 222 -21.54 -7.44 41.09
C GLY A 222 -22.66 -6.48 41.41
N ILE A 223 -22.46 -5.19 41.17
CA ILE A 223 -23.45 -4.16 41.47
C ILE A 223 -24.19 -3.76 40.19
N ASP A 224 -25.50 -3.99 40.16
CA ASP A 224 -26.37 -3.46 39.11
C ASP A 224 -26.95 -2.10 39.55
N PRO A 225 -26.60 -1.00 38.85
CA PRO A 225 -27.14 0.32 39.22
C PRO A 225 -28.66 0.41 39.19
N ALA A 226 -29.35 -0.35 38.34
CA ALA A 226 -30.80 -0.34 38.23
C ALA A 226 -31.49 -1.01 39.43
N LEU A 227 -30.77 -1.83 40.18
CA LEU A 227 -31.29 -2.57 41.34
C LEU A 227 -30.78 -1.99 42.68
N ALA A 228 -29.90 -1.00 42.63
CA ALA A 228 -29.32 -0.40 43.84
C ALA A 228 -30.39 0.33 44.68
N ALA A 229 -30.21 0.28 45.99
CA ALA A 229 -31.07 1.05 46.88
C ALA A 229 -30.90 2.57 46.60
N PRO A 230 -32.01 3.32 46.43
CA PRO A 230 -31.92 4.73 46.07
C PRO A 230 -31.23 5.55 47.17
N ALA A 231 -30.32 6.45 46.79
CA ALA A 231 -29.68 7.41 47.67
C ALA A 231 -29.61 8.79 46.97
N ARG A 232 -29.47 9.83 47.77
CA ARG A 232 -29.31 11.19 47.23
C ARG A 232 -27.82 11.60 47.24
N PHE A 233 -27.49 12.55 46.35
CA PHE A 233 -26.18 13.20 46.42
C PHE A 233 -25.96 13.88 47.75
N ASP A 234 -24.75 13.80 48.25
CA ASP A 234 -24.35 14.56 49.44
C ASP A 234 -24.26 16.07 49.09
N PRO A 235 -24.69 16.97 49.97
CA PRO A 235 -24.61 18.40 49.72
C PRO A 235 -23.14 18.92 49.69
N PRO A 236 -22.92 20.05 49.03
CA PRO A 236 -23.87 20.93 48.33
C PRO A 236 -24.28 20.40 46.95
N ARG A 237 -25.56 20.66 46.59
CA ARG A 237 -26.11 20.26 45.29
C ARG A 237 -25.78 21.31 44.22
N ALA A 238 -25.64 20.85 42.97
CA ALA A 238 -25.48 21.72 41.82
C ALA A 238 -26.77 22.47 41.46
N ARG A 239 -26.61 23.65 40.87
CA ARG A 239 -27.71 24.36 40.17
C ARG A 239 -27.44 24.47 38.69
N LEU A 240 -27.08 25.66 38.20
CA LEU A 240 -26.77 25.86 36.77
C LEU A 240 -25.48 25.17 36.34
N GLY A 241 -24.55 24.87 37.24
CA GLY A 241 -23.39 24.06 36.96
C GLY A 241 -23.69 22.66 36.42
N ALA A 242 -24.93 22.16 36.63
CA ALA A 242 -25.39 20.91 36.02
C ALA A 242 -25.45 20.95 34.47
N VAL A 243 -25.55 22.14 33.83
CA VAL A 243 -25.53 22.28 32.35
C VAL A 243 -24.13 22.43 31.74
N PHE A 244 -23.06 22.49 32.54
CA PHE A 244 -21.69 22.65 32.09
C PHE A 244 -21.23 21.65 31.03
N PRO A 245 -21.70 20.39 30.99
CA PRO A 245 -21.29 19.46 29.98
C PRO A 245 -21.88 19.72 28.59
N LEU A 246 -22.76 20.68 28.47
CA LEU A 246 -23.40 21.08 27.21
C LEU A 246 -22.62 22.24 26.56
N SER A 247 -22.72 22.38 25.25
CA SER A 247 -22.34 23.59 24.56
C SER A 247 -23.00 24.81 25.19
N ARG A 248 -22.26 25.90 25.44
CA ARG A 248 -22.71 27.12 26.14
C ARG A 248 -22.97 26.95 27.64
N GLY A 249 -22.62 25.81 28.22
CA GLY A 249 -22.92 25.50 29.60
C GLY A 249 -22.24 26.42 30.61
N LEU A 250 -20.99 26.81 30.36
CA LEU A 250 -20.27 27.80 31.19
C LEU A 250 -20.94 29.17 31.09
N ALA A 251 -21.18 29.68 29.89
CA ALA A 251 -21.80 30.99 29.70
C ALA A 251 -23.18 31.07 30.44
N GLN A 252 -24.03 30.04 30.25
CA GLN A 252 -25.34 29.98 30.92
C GLN A 252 -25.21 29.91 32.44
N ALA A 253 -24.26 29.11 32.96
CA ALA A 253 -24.08 28.98 34.42
C ALA A 253 -23.50 30.29 35.04
N ALA A 254 -22.70 31.05 34.28
CA ALA A 254 -22.19 32.36 34.67
C ALA A 254 -23.22 33.49 34.48
N GLY A 255 -24.46 33.17 34.04
CA GLY A 255 -25.51 34.16 33.82
C GLY A 255 -25.20 35.12 32.66
N MET A 256 -24.49 34.61 31.63
CA MET A 256 -24.18 35.35 30.42
C MET A 256 -25.05 34.79 29.27
N ASP A 257 -25.73 35.68 28.58
CA ASP A 257 -26.45 35.32 27.37
C ASP A 257 -25.57 35.52 26.15
N GLU A 258 -25.62 34.58 25.22
CA GLU A 258 -24.98 34.75 23.91
C GLU A 258 -25.88 35.65 23.07
N ASP A 259 -25.42 36.87 22.85
CA ASP A 259 -26.07 37.83 21.97
C ASP A 259 -25.36 37.81 20.61
N LEU A 260 -26.05 37.35 19.56
CA LEU A 260 -25.51 37.25 18.20
C LEU A 260 -25.18 38.63 17.57
N THR A 261 -25.64 39.72 18.19
CA THR A 261 -25.33 41.08 17.80
C THR A 261 -24.08 41.63 18.50
N SER A 262 -23.56 40.91 19.48
CA SER A 262 -22.33 41.24 20.20
C SER A 262 -21.38 40.05 20.17
N THR A 263 -20.08 40.34 20.12
CA THR A 263 -19.02 39.32 20.18
C THR A 263 -18.55 39.04 21.60
N ARG A 264 -19.25 39.55 22.62
CA ARG A 264 -18.81 39.43 24.02
C ARG A 264 -18.59 37.98 24.48
N VAL A 265 -19.47 37.06 24.05
CA VAL A 265 -19.34 35.63 24.33
C VAL A 265 -19.46 34.87 23.02
N VAL A 266 -18.44 34.13 22.65
CA VAL A 266 -18.44 33.25 21.48
C VAL A 266 -18.22 31.82 21.93
N THR A 267 -19.00 30.89 21.40
CA THR A 267 -18.89 29.47 21.75
C THR A 267 -18.45 28.65 20.54
N ALA A 268 -17.43 27.77 20.77
CA ALA A 268 -16.98 26.82 19.75
C ALA A 268 -16.77 25.44 20.38
N ASP A 269 -17.41 24.43 19.81
CA ASP A 269 -17.27 23.06 20.26
C ASP A 269 -17.09 22.06 19.11
N GLY A 270 -16.40 20.98 19.43
CA GLY A 270 -16.05 19.96 18.46
C GLY A 270 -14.72 20.20 17.75
N ARG A 271 -14.09 19.10 17.38
CA ARG A 271 -12.73 19.01 16.86
C ARG A 271 -12.41 19.83 15.59
N VAL A 272 -13.42 20.25 14.87
CA VAL A 272 -13.27 21.08 13.65
C VAL A 272 -13.38 22.56 14.00
N ALA A 273 -14.36 22.92 14.84
CA ALA A 273 -14.66 24.31 15.15
C ALA A 273 -13.65 24.92 16.13
N PHE A 274 -13.19 24.17 17.15
CA PHE A 274 -12.33 24.77 18.18
C PHE A 274 -10.96 25.23 17.64
N PRO A 275 -10.26 24.49 16.73
CA PRO A 275 -8.99 25.00 16.20
C PRO A 275 -9.20 26.28 15.39
N GLN A 276 -10.24 26.32 14.54
CA GLN A 276 -10.58 27.50 13.73
C GLN A 276 -10.91 28.71 14.60
N ALA A 277 -11.64 28.51 15.70
CA ALA A 277 -11.95 29.58 16.64
C ALA A 277 -10.69 30.12 17.36
N LEU A 278 -9.76 29.25 17.73
CA LEU A 278 -8.48 29.64 18.32
C LEU A 278 -7.59 30.36 17.31
N ASP A 279 -7.53 29.90 16.05
CA ASP A 279 -6.81 30.57 14.97
C ASP A 279 -7.37 31.98 14.73
N GLY A 280 -8.69 32.14 14.62
CA GLY A 280 -9.34 33.43 14.45
C GLY A 280 -9.15 34.36 15.67
N PHE A 281 -9.14 33.80 16.88
CA PHE A 281 -8.87 34.51 18.10
C PHE A 281 -7.39 35.01 18.15
N ALA A 282 -6.45 34.16 17.73
CA ALA A 282 -5.03 34.50 17.64
C ALA A 282 -4.76 35.56 16.58
N ALA A 283 -5.41 35.47 15.43
CA ALA A 283 -5.31 36.44 14.34
C ALA A 283 -5.95 37.80 14.67
N GLY A 284 -6.80 37.86 15.71
CA GLY A 284 -7.57 39.06 16.05
C GLY A 284 -8.84 39.25 15.22
N ASP A 285 -9.19 38.31 14.36
CA ASP A 285 -10.42 38.29 13.54
C ASP A 285 -11.65 38.04 14.40
N LEU A 286 -11.47 37.34 15.52
CA LEU A 286 -12.51 37.04 16.51
C LEU A 286 -12.29 37.84 17.75
N ASP A 287 -12.97 38.98 17.90
CA ASP A 287 -12.92 39.86 19.05
C ASP A 287 -13.94 39.40 20.13
N ALA A 288 -13.59 38.33 20.84
CA ALA A 288 -14.42 37.77 21.91
C ALA A 288 -13.90 38.13 23.29
N GLY A 289 -14.76 38.70 24.15
CA GLY A 289 -14.45 38.88 25.57
C GLY A 289 -14.28 37.52 26.28
N LEU A 290 -15.14 36.55 25.96
CA LEU A 290 -15.00 35.15 26.36
C LEU A 290 -15.19 34.24 25.18
N LEU A 291 -14.16 33.46 24.83
CA LEU A 291 -14.25 32.33 23.94
C LEU A 291 -14.50 31.03 24.78
N ASP A 292 -15.75 30.55 24.84
CA ASP A 292 -16.09 29.31 25.55
C ASP A 292 -15.88 28.12 24.61
N VAL A 293 -14.85 27.30 24.90
CA VAL A 293 -14.34 26.30 23.97
C VAL A 293 -14.33 24.90 24.56
N LEU A 294 -14.94 23.95 23.82
CA LEU A 294 -14.90 22.53 24.17
C LEU A 294 -14.31 21.70 23.02
N CYS A 295 -13.39 20.80 23.32
CA CYS A 295 -12.80 19.90 22.32
C CYS A 295 -13.81 18.86 21.75
N CYS A 296 -14.77 18.45 22.56
CA CYS A 296 -15.88 17.58 22.15
C CYS A 296 -17.14 18.42 21.87
N ASN A 297 -18.11 17.88 21.12
CA ASN A 297 -19.44 18.49 20.93
C ASN A 297 -20.24 18.39 22.24
N GLY A 298 -19.83 19.17 23.27
CA GLY A 298 -20.20 18.97 24.65
C GLY A 298 -19.50 17.76 25.30
N CYS A 299 -19.28 17.79 26.61
CA CYS A 299 -18.69 16.67 27.37
C CYS A 299 -19.56 15.39 27.28
N ILE A 300 -20.84 15.52 26.97
CA ILE A 300 -21.78 14.41 26.70
C ILE A 300 -21.37 13.53 25.51
N MET A 301 -20.42 13.99 24.69
CA MET A 301 -19.85 13.27 23.57
C MET A 301 -18.39 12.86 23.81
N GLY A 302 -17.94 12.89 25.07
CA GLY A 302 -16.58 12.52 25.47
C GLY A 302 -16.23 11.06 25.17
N ALA A 303 -14.93 10.79 24.98
CA ALA A 303 -14.45 9.47 24.59
C ALA A 303 -14.56 8.39 25.69
N GLY A 304 -14.80 8.80 26.95
CA GLY A 304 -15.07 7.87 28.07
C GLY A 304 -16.54 7.51 28.28
N MET A 305 -17.42 7.92 27.36
CA MET A 305 -18.84 7.52 27.34
C MET A 305 -19.00 6.14 26.67
N THR A 306 -19.96 5.35 27.15
CA THR A 306 -20.35 4.08 26.52
C THR A 306 -21.72 4.17 25.82
N SER A 307 -22.58 5.12 26.22
CA SER A 307 -23.88 5.35 25.58
C SER A 307 -23.69 5.58 24.06
N ARG A 308 -24.51 4.92 23.25
CA ARG A 308 -24.56 5.10 21.78
C ARG A 308 -25.71 5.98 21.33
N GLU A 309 -26.45 6.57 22.27
CA GLU A 309 -27.58 7.42 21.97
C GLU A 309 -27.18 8.67 21.18
N PRO A 310 -28.05 9.20 20.32
CA PRO A 310 -27.83 10.42 19.60
C PRO A 310 -27.56 11.62 20.53
N MET A 311 -26.71 12.54 20.07
CA MET A 311 -26.28 13.73 20.82
C MET A 311 -27.46 14.50 21.41
N PHE A 312 -28.54 14.73 20.68
CA PHE A 312 -29.68 15.51 21.15
C PHE A 312 -30.50 14.78 22.25
N ARG A 313 -30.55 13.43 22.25
CA ARG A 313 -31.16 12.65 23.33
C ARG A 313 -30.34 12.78 24.60
N ARG A 314 -29.01 12.70 24.51
CA ARG A 314 -28.09 12.93 25.63
C ARG A 314 -28.22 14.35 26.19
N ARG A 315 -28.25 15.36 25.29
CA ARG A 315 -28.45 16.77 25.67
C ARG A 315 -29.78 16.94 26.42
N ALA A 316 -30.89 16.40 25.90
CA ALA A 316 -32.19 16.47 26.52
C ALA A 316 -32.20 15.81 27.92
N ALA A 317 -31.48 14.72 28.14
CA ALA A 317 -31.36 14.07 29.44
C ALA A 317 -30.67 14.98 30.47
N VAL A 318 -29.55 15.58 30.12
CA VAL A 318 -28.84 16.54 30.98
C VAL A 318 -29.71 17.77 31.28
N SER A 319 -30.36 18.32 30.24
CA SER A 319 -31.25 19.48 30.41
C SER A 319 -32.44 19.20 31.36
N ARG A 320 -33.07 18.02 31.22
CA ARG A 320 -34.15 17.58 32.13
C ARG A 320 -33.64 17.43 33.56
N TYR A 321 -32.48 16.77 33.75
CA TYR A 321 -31.87 16.63 35.06
C TYR A 321 -31.61 18.00 35.72
N ALA A 322 -30.96 18.91 34.98
CA ALA A 322 -30.62 20.24 35.47
C ALA A 322 -31.90 21.05 35.84
N ALA A 323 -32.95 20.94 35.03
CA ALA A 323 -34.25 21.58 35.32
C ALA A 323 -34.89 21.02 36.60
N ALA A 324 -34.90 19.69 36.76
CA ALA A 324 -35.45 19.03 37.96
C ALA A 324 -34.63 19.38 39.21
N SER A 325 -33.28 19.28 39.15
CA SER A 325 -32.38 19.64 40.24
C SER A 325 -32.56 21.11 40.69
N ARG A 326 -32.80 22.01 39.73
CA ARG A 326 -33.04 23.42 40.02
C ARG A 326 -34.43 23.65 40.68
N ALA A 327 -35.45 22.91 40.25
CA ALA A 327 -36.80 23.03 40.79
C ALA A 327 -36.94 22.44 42.21
N GLU A 328 -36.28 21.31 42.45
CA GLU A 328 -36.34 20.58 43.72
C GLU A 328 -35.33 21.11 44.75
N GLY A 329 -34.23 21.74 44.28
CA GLY A 329 -33.13 22.17 45.10
C GLY A 329 -33.44 23.41 45.97
N ASP A 330 -33.00 23.38 47.23
CA ASP A 330 -33.07 24.54 48.12
C ASP A 330 -32.12 25.66 47.69
N ALA A 331 -32.68 26.72 47.13
CA ALA A 331 -31.92 27.88 46.70
C ALA A 331 -31.21 28.63 47.88
N GLY A 332 -31.75 28.53 49.09
CA GLY A 332 -31.15 29.11 50.29
C GLY A 332 -29.89 28.31 50.71
N ALA A 333 -30.03 26.98 50.80
CA ALA A 333 -28.92 26.10 51.11
C ALA A 333 -27.81 26.20 50.05
N TRP A 334 -28.12 26.32 48.74
CA TRP A 334 -27.13 26.56 47.71
C TRP A 334 -26.41 27.89 47.85
N ARG A 335 -27.14 29.02 48.10
CA ARG A 335 -26.54 30.31 48.34
C ARG A 335 -25.62 30.30 49.56
N HIS A 336 -26.04 29.65 50.64
CA HIS A 336 -25.24 29.47 51.84
C HIS A 336 -23.97 28.68 51.51
N ALA A 337 -24.07 27.54 50.81
CA ALA A 337 -22.92 26.79 50.40
C ALA A 337 -21.97 27.61 49.51
N MET A 338 -22.47 28.34 48.51
CA MET A 338 -21.68 29.24 47.67
C MET A 338 -20.96 30.33 48.49
N SER A 339 -21.57 30.83 49.56
CA SER A 339 -20.93 31.84 50.43
C SER A 339 -19.75 31.26 51.24
N LEU A 340 -19.78 29.99 51.62
CA LEU A 340 -18.69 29.33 52.32
C LEU A 340 -17.37 29.28 51.46
N PHE A 341 -17.54 29.39 50.17
CA PHE A 341 -16.41 29.35 49.19
C PHE A 341 -16.18 30.72 48.53
N SER A 342 -16.66 31.85 49.13
CA SER A 342 -16.45 33.19 48.58
C SER A 342 -14.96 33.52 48.40
N ASP A 343 -14.17 33.10 49.36
CA ASP A 343 -12.74 33.36 49.42
C ASP A 343 -11.88 32.16 48.96
N ALA A 344 -12.48 31.16 48.33
CA ALA A 344 -11.78 30.00 47.81
C ALA A 344 -10.79 30.46 46.71
N ASP A 345 -9.54 30.07 46.86
CA ASP A 345 -8.54 30.29 45.79
C ASP A 345 -8.76 29.31 44.66
N LEU A 346 -9.42 29.77 43.62
CA LEU A 346 -9.66 29.05 42.39
C LEU A 346 -8.67 29.47 41.28
N ALA A 347 -7.65 30.23 41.62
CA ALA A 347 -6.66 30.72 40.65
C ALA A 347 -5.78 29.57 40.13
N ARG A 348 -5.50 29.60 38.85
CA ARG A 348 -4.59 28.65 38.19
C ARG A 348 -3.77 29.34 37.10
N GLY A 349 -2.46 29.11 37.12
CA GLY A 349 -1.55 29.56 36.07
C GLY A 349 -1.38 28.49 34.98
N PHE A 350 -1.14 28.94 33.76
CA PHE A 350 -0.85 28.12 32.60
C PHE A 350 0.50 28.54 31.98
N ALA A 351 1.21 27.60 31.38
CA ALA A 351 2.55 27.86 30.83
C ALA A 351 2.66 27.30 29.42
N ALA A 352 3.25 28.11 28.55
CA ALA A 352 3.55 27.72 27.19
C ALA A 352 4.49 26.50 27.15
N ARG A 353 4.16 25.54 26.30
CA ARG A 353 4.93 24.31 26.05
C ARG A 353 4.99 24.05 24.55
N ASP A 354 5.58 24.97 23.81
CA ASP A 354 5.59 24.93 22.35
C ASP A 354 6.09 23.58 21.81
N THR A 355 5.21 22.86 21.13
CA THR A 355 5.49 21.58 20.45
C THR A 355 5.24 21.68 18.95
N ARG A 356 5.11 22.91 18.42
CA ARG A 356 4.97 23.13 16.98
C ARG A 356 6.24 22.65 16.28
N MET A 357 6.06 22.08 15.12
CA MET A 357 7.17 21.64 14.27
C MET A 357 7.64 22.80 13.39
N PRO A 358 8.94 22.87 13.05
CA PRO A 358 9.45 23.88 12.14
C PRO A 358 8.77 23.73 10.77
N VAL A 359 8.41 24.83 10.16
CA VAL A 359 7.87 24.79 8.78
C VAL A 359 9.05 24.61 7.82
N PRO A 360 9.08 23.54 7.01
CA PRO A 360 10.16 23.30 6.04
C PRO A 360 10.20 24.39 4.97
N GLY A 361 11.38 24.59 4.38
CA GLY A 361 11.58 25.50 3.27
C GLY A 361 10.77 25.07 2.02
N GLU A 362 10.50 26.02 1.14
CA GLU A 362 9.73 25.75 -0.09
C GLU A 362 10.42 24.74 -0.99
N GLU A 363 11.75 24.66 -0.99
CA GLU A 363 12.54 23.74 -1.77
C GLU A 363 12.39 22.28 -1.24
N ASP A 364 12.45 22.12 0.09
CA ASP A 364 12.25 20.82 0.74
C ASP A 364 10.84 20.28 0.47
N LEU A 365 9.82 21.16 0.57
CA LEU A 365 8.45 20.79 0.29
C LEU A 365 8.27 20.34 -1.17
N ARG A 366 8.86 21.09 -2.13
CA ARG A 366 8.82 20.70 -3.54
C ARG A 366 9.54 19.37 -3.81
N ALA A 367 10.63 19.10 -3.11
CA ALA A 367 11.33 17.83 -3.22
C ALA A 367 10.46 16.66 -2.74
N ILE A 368 9.80 16.82 -1.59
CA ILE A 368 8.87 15.81 -1.07
C ILE A 368 7.65 15.64 -1.98
N MET A 369 7.06 16.75 -2.43
CA MET A 369 5.92 16.72 -3.34
C MET A 369 6.24 15.97 -4.64
N ARG A 370 7.42 16.19 -5.22
CA ARG A 370 7.89 15.44 -6.41
C ARG A 370 8.02 13.94 -6.11
N ARG A 371 8.56 13.57 -4.96
CA ARG A 371 8.64 12.16 -4.54
C ARG A 371 7.27 11.50 -4.41
N MET A 372 6.23 12.26 -4.10
CA MET A 372 4.84 11.83 -4.05
C MET A 372 4.12 11.90 -5.41
N GLY A 373 4.86 12.06 -6.53
CA GLY A 373 4.28 12.20 -7.86
C GLY A 373 3.57 13.55 -8.12
N LYS A 374 3.82 14.59 -7.28
CA LYS A 374 3.21 15.91 -7.40
C LYS A 374 4.19 16.87 -8.07
N GLN A 375 4.24 16.87 -9.40
CA GLN A 375 5.17 17.71 -10.16
C GLN A 375 4.58 19.07 -10.53
N ARG A 376 3.25 19.16 -10.66
CA ARG A 376 2.52 20.36 -11.06
C ARG A 376 1.41 20.67 -10.05
N PRO A 377 0.97 21.93 -9.91
CA PRO A 377 -0.14 22.29 -9.03
C PRO A 377 -1.42 21.46 -9.26
N GLY A 378 -1.69 21.05 -10.52
CA GLY A 378 -2.84 20.22 -10.85
C GLY A 378 -2.78 18.78 -10.30
N ASP A 379 -1.60 18.30 -9.89
CA ASP A 379 -1.43 16.98 -9.29
C ASP A 379 -1.80 16.98 -7.79
N GLU A 380 -2.01 18.17 -7.21
CA GLU A 380 -2.40 18.36 -5.82
C GLU A 380 -3.91 18.21 -5.65
N LEU A 381 -4.39 16.98 -5.64
CA LEU A 381 -5.84 16.69 -5.57
C LEU A 381 -6.49 17.11 -4.26
N ASN A 382 -5.72 17.32 -3.20
CA ASN A 382 -6.18 17.65 -1.84
C ASN A 382 -7.36 16.76 -1.36
N CYS A 383 -7.31 15.46 -1.71
CA CYS A 383 -8.41 14.49 -1.54
C CYS A 383 -8.62 14.05 -0.08
N ARG A 384 -7.73 14.45 0.86
CA ARG A 384 -7.76 14.15 2.29
C ARG A 384 -7.69 12.66 2.65
N ALA A 385 -7.44 11.76 1.71
CA ALA A 385 -7.36 10.31 1.97
C ALA A 385 -6.25 9.95 2.97
N CYS A 386 -5.11 10.62 2.90
CA CYS A 386 -3.98 10.47 3.83
C CYS A 386 -4.24 11.01 5.25
N GLY A 387 -5.36 11.72 5.48
CA GLY A 387 -5.69 12.32 6.78
C GLY A 387 -5.25 13.77 6.96
N TYR A 388 -4.59 14.36 5.97
CA TYR A 388 -4.24 15.79 5.93
C TYR A 388 -5.18 16.55 4.99
N GLU A 389 -5.36 17.82 5.24
CA GLU A 389 -6.33 18.65 4.48
C GLU A 389 -5.83 18.95 3.08
N THR A 390 -4.53 19.17 2.93
CA THR A 390 -3.89 19.45 1.64
C THR A 390 -2.69 18.54 1.41
N CYS A 391 -2.31 18.35 0.14
CA CYS A 391 -1.09 17.64 -0.23
C CYS A 391 0.16 18.30 0.36
N ARG A 392 0.14 19.63 0.47
CA ARG A 392 1.23 20.40 1.09
C ARG A 392 1.35 20.11 2.60
N GLN A 393 0.25 20.04 3.35
CA GLN A 393 0.28 19.65 4.77
C GLN A 393 0.79 18.22 4.95
N HIS A 394 0.45 17.30 4.03
CA HIS A 394 1.01 15.96 4.04
C HIS A 394 2.53 15.98 3.80
N ALA A 395 3.02 16.79 2.86
CA ALA A 395 4.46 16.95 2.64
C ALA A 395 5.20 17.52 3.86
N VAL A 396 4.61 18.50 4.56
CA VAL A 396 5.13 18.98 5.85
C VAL A 396 5.21 17.85 6.87
N ALA A 397 4.16 17.06 6.98
CA ALA A 397 4.13 15.93 7.92
C ALA A 397 5.17 14.84 7.56
N ILE A 398 5.46 14.62 6.28
CA ILE A 398 6.54 13.72 5.84
C ILE A 398 7.91 14.29 6.24
N PHE A 399 8.11 15.59 6.03
CA PHE A 399 9.34 16.28 6.44
C PHE A 399 9.63 16.09 7.93
N ASP A 400 8.59 16.24 8.75
CA ASP A 400 8.65 16.10 10.20
C ASP A 400 8.66 14.64 10.69
N GLY A 401 8.69 13.65 9.79
CA GLY A 401 8.67 12.23 10.16
C GLY A 401 7.34 11.76 10.79
N MET A 402 6.26 12.49 10.54
CA MET A 402 4.91 12.19 11.04
C MET A 402 4.09 11.34 10.07
N ALA A 403 4.48 11.31 8.81
CA ALA A 403 3.77 10.64 7.74
C ALA A 403 4.75 9.97 6.77
N GLU A 404 4.25 8.98 6.03
CA GLU A 404 4.95 8.29 4.96
C GLU A 404 4.32 8.67 3.60
N SER A 405 5.11 8.62 2.52
CA SER A 405 4.64 8.92 1.16
C SER A 405 3.50 7.99 0.74
N GLU A 406 3.55 6.75 1.22
CA GLU A 406 2.59 5.66 0.98
C GLU A 406 1.21 5.93 1.58
N MET A 407 1.06 6.94 2.43
CA MET A 407 -0.26 7.41 2.87
C MET A 407 -1.05 8.11 1.76
N CYS A 408 -0.37 8.57 0.69
CA CYS A 408 -1.02 9.21 -0.45
C CYS A 408 -1.62 8.14 -1.38
N LEU A 409 -2.93 7.92 -1.29
CA LEU A 409 -3.62 6.90 -2.07
C LEU A 409 -3.41 7.05 -3.60
N PRO A 410 -3.53 8.24 -4.23
CA PRO A 410 -3.23 8.39 -5.65
C PRO A 410 -1.78 7.98 -6.01
N TYR A 411 -0.81 8.35 -5.18
CA TYR A 411 0.59 7.96 -5.37
C TYR A 411 0.79 6.43 -5.33
N VAL A 412 0.21 5.78 -4.32
CA VAL A 412 0.31 4.32 -4.17
C VAL A 412 -0.33 3.59 -5.34
N ILE A 413 -1.50 4.06 -5.82
CA ILE A 413 -2.18 3.46 -6.98
C ILE A 413 -1.31 3.58 -8.24
N GLU A 414 -0.72 4.76 -8.50
CA GLU A 414 0.15 4.99 -9.64
C GLU A 414 1.40 4.10 -9.58
N HIS A 415 2.09 4.12 -8.44
CA HIS A 415 3.30 3.32 -8.22
C HIS A 415 3.05 1.81 -8.31
N LEU A 416 1.89 1.34 -7.82
CA LEU A 416 1.50 -0.07 -7.98
C LEU A 416 1.25 -0.44 -9.44
N ARG A 417 0.64 0.45 -10.23
CA ARG A 417 0.45 0.22 -11.67
C ARG A 417 1.78 0.11 -12.40
N GLU A 418 2.68 1.07 -12.18
CA GLU A 418 4.04 1.04 -12.75
C GLU A 418 4.77 -0.26 -12.39
N THR A 419 4.75 -0.66 -11.11
CA THR A 419 5.39 -1.90 -10.65
C THR A 419 4.78 -3.16 -11.30
N VAL A 420 3.46 -3.19 -11.49
CA VAL A 420 2.76 -4.30 -12.16
C VAL A 420 3.16 -4.37 -13.64
N ASP A 421 3.24 -3.22 -14.32
CA ASP A 421 3.63 -3.16 -15.73
C ASP A 421 5.10 -3.60 -15.92
N GLU A 422 6.00 -3.15 -15.05
CA GLU A 422 7.42 -3.60 -15.04
C GLU A 422 7.53 -5.11 -14.79
N LEU A 423 6.74 -5.64 -13.85
CA LEU A 423 6.71 -7.07 -13.55
C LEU A 423 6.21 -7.88 -14.76
N HIS A 424 5.16 -7.43 -15.44
CA HIS A 424 4.66 -8.08 -16.65
C HIS A 424 5.72 -8.09 -17.77
N ALA A 425 6.42 -6.98 -18.00
CA ALA A 425 7.50 -6.90 -18.98
C ALA A 425 8.65 -7.85 -18.62
N SER A 426 9.04 -7.92 -17.36
CA SER A 426 10.07 -8.83 -16.87
C SER A 426 9.66 -10.30 -17.03
N HIS A 427 8.43 -10.66 -16.71
CA HIS A 427 7.89 -12.01 -16.89
C HIS A 427 7.88 -12.42 -18.37
N ALA A 428 7.48 -11.53 -19.29
CA ALA A 428 7.48 -11.81 -20.72
C ALA A 428 8.91 -12.08 -21.24
N THR A 429 9.89 -11.28 -20.79
CA THR A 429 11.30 -11.46 -21.13
C THR A 429 11.84 -12.79 -20.60
N LEU A 430 11.49 -13.14 -19.36
CA LEU A 430 11.92 -14.39 -18.74
C LEU A 430 11.35 -15.61 -19.50
N ALA A 431 10.06 -15.57 -19.85
CA ALA A 431 9.40 -16.66 -20.61
C ALA A 431 10.06 -16.87 -21.97
N ALA A 432 10.33 -15.78 -22.71
CA ALA A 432 11.03 -15.86 -24.00
C ALA A 432 12.44 -16.46 -23.86
N THR A 433 13.18 -16.07 -22.81
CA THR A 433 14.51 -16.61 -22.54
C THR A 433 14.47 -18.09 -22.16
N GLN A 434 13.50 -18.51 -21.37
CA GLN A 434 13.31 -19.92 -21.03
C GLN A 434 13.00 -20.78 -22.26
N ASP A 435 12.13 -20.32 -23.17
CA ASP A 435 11.82 -21.03 -24.41
C ASP A 435 13.07 -21.18 -25.29
N GLN A 436 13.89 -20.14 -25.39
CA GLN A 436 15.17 -20.22 -26.12
C GLN A 436 16.14 -21.22 -25.49
N LEU A 437 16.26 -21.23 -24.16
CA LEU A 437 17.12 -22.17 -23.45
C LEU A 437 16.65 -23.61 -23.64
N MET A 438 15.35 -23.89 -23.48
CA MET A 438 14.80 -25.24 -23.70
C MET A 438 15.00 -25.72 -25.13
N HIS A 439 14.86 -24.81 -26.12
CA HIS A 439 15.15 -25.15 -27.52
C HIS A 439 16.63 -25.49 -27.73
N SER A 440 17.54 -24.69 -27.19
CA SER A 440 18.97 -24.93 -27.24
C SER A 440 19.39 -26.24 -26.55
N GLU A 441 18.82 -26.52 -25.37
CA GLU A 441 19.09 -27.74 -24.62
C GLU A 441 18.62 -29.00 -25.36
N ARG A 442 17.45 -28.95 -26.01
CA ARG A 442 16.97 -30.04 -26.86
C ARG A 442 17.89 -30.32 -28.03
N LEU A 443 18.37 -29.26 -28.71
CA LEU A 443 19.30 -29.40 -29.81
C LEU A 443 20.66 -29.99 -29.36
N ALA A 444 21.19 -29.52 -28.22
CA ALA A 444 22.44 -30.03 -27.64
C ALA A 444 22.33 -31.52 -27.25
N SER A 445 21.21 -31.91 -26.60
CA SER A 445 20.96 -33.31 -26.23
C SER A 445 20.81 -34.23 -27.44
N MET A 446 20.11 -33.78 -28.50
CA MET A 446 20.01 -34.51 -29.75
C MET A 446 21.35 -34.68 -30.42
N GLY A 447 22.24 -33.65 -30.35
CA GLY A 447 23.59 -33.74 -30.90
C GLY A 447 24.47 -34.78 -30.23
N GLN A 448 24.44 -34.84 -28.88
CA GLN A 448 25.21 -35.85 -28.14
C GLN A 448 24.73 -37.29 -28.41
N LEU A 449 23.41 -37.50 -28.44
CA LEU A 449 22.85 -38.82 -28.76
C LEU A 449 23.14 -39.25 -30.18
N ALA A 450 23.06 -38.34 -31.15
CA ALA A 450 23.35 -38.65 -32.56
C ALA A 450 24.78 -39.10 -32.77
N ALA A 451 25.76 -38.53 -32.10
CA ALA A 451 27.18 -38.92 -32.22
C ALA A 451 27.46 -40.32 -31.69
N GLY A 452 26.86 -40.69 -30.55
CA GLY A 452 26.96 -42.07 -30.00
C GLY A 452 26.31 -43.13 -30.90
N ILE A 453 25.07 -42.90 -31.31
CA ILE A 453 24.30 -43.82 -32.16
C ILE A 453 24.96 -44.01 -33.53
N ALA A 454 25.53 -42.94 -34.10
CA ALA A 454 26.17 -43.01 -35.39
C ALA A 454 27.41 -43.94 -35.40
N HIS A 455 28.23 -43.92 -34.37
CA HIS A 455 29.34 -44.86 -34.23
C HIS A 455 28.88 -46.29 -34.07
N GLU A 456 27.84 -46.53 -33.28
CA GLU A 456 27.34 -47.86 -33.02
C GLU A 456 26.57 -48.47 -34.24
N VAL A 457 25.94 -47.62 -35.08
CA VAL A 457 25.23 -48.07 -36.27
C VAL A 457 26.18 -48.23 -37.47
N ASN A 458 27.16 -47.39 -37.64
CA ASN A 458 28.14 -47.50 -38.74
C ASN A 458 29.00 -48.77 -38.65
N ASN A 459 29.30 -49.26 -37.45
CA ASN A 459 30.08 -50.48 -37.27
C ASN A 459 29.39 -51.72 -37.90
N PRO A 460 28.13 -52.13 -37.54
CA PRO A 460 27.46 -53.27 -38.15
C PRO A 460 27.21 -53.04 -39.65
N LEU A 461 26.87 -51.81 -40.09
CA LEU A 461 26.68 -51.50 -41.50
C LEU A 461 27.97 -51.70 -42.32
N GLY A 462 29.11 -51.35 -41.73
CA GLY A 462 30.40 -51.59 -42.36
C GLY A 462 30.67 -53.07 -42.61
N VAL A 463 30.30 -53.91 -41.63
CA VAL A 463 30.42 -55.37 -41.77
C VAL A 463 29.45 -55.91 -42.83
N VAL A 464 28.20 -55.44 -42.88
CA VAL A 464 27.23 -55.84 -43.91
C VAL A 464 27.69 -55.52 -45.31
N VAL A 465 28.22 -54.28 -45.53
CA VAL A 465 28.79 -53.87 -46.86
C VAL A 465 29.99 -54.73 -47.23
N LEU A 466 30.90 -54.99 -46.28
CA LEU A 466 32.08 -55.80 -46.52
C LEU A 466 31.68 -57.24 -46.96
N TYR A 467 30.83 -57.91 -46.23
CA TYR A 467 30.39 -59.25 -46.55
C TYR A 467 29.56 -59.30 -47.85
N ALA A 468 28.71 -58.32 -48.12
CA ALA A 468 27.95 -58.24 -49.37
C ALA A 468 28.89 -58.14 -50.59
N ASN A 469 29.94 -57.32 -50.47
CA ASN A 469 30.93 -57.17 -51.54
C ASN A 469 31.82 -58.43 -51.71
N LEU A 470 32.23 -59.10 -50.63
CA LEU A 470 33.00 -60.35 -50.68
C LEU A 470 32.19 -61.46 -51.35
N LEU A 471 30.93 -61.63 -50.96
CA LEU A 471 30.03 -62.63 -51.58
C LEU A 471 29.72 -62.28 -53.01
N GLN A 472 29.65 -61.01 -53.42
CA GLN A 472 29.54 -60.61 -54.84
C GLN A 472 30.73 -61.05 -55.69
N GLU A 473 31.94 -61.04 -55.15
CA GLU A 473 33.12 -61.54 -55.82
C GLU A 473 33.15 -63.05 -55.93
N GLU A 474 32.71 -63.80 -54.86
CA GLU A 474 32.68 -65.22 -54.83
C GLU A 474 31.58 -65.83 -55.75
N CYS A 475 30.49 -65.11 -55.90
CA CYS A 475 29.32 -65.62 -56.71
C CYS A 475 29.36 -65.14 -58.18
N ARG A 476 30.50 -64.92 -58.78
CA ARG A 476 30.65 -64.59 -60.22
C ARG A 476 30.14 -65.68 -61.13
N GLY A 477 28.88 -65.66 -61.45
CA GLY A 477 28.19 -66.67 -62.34
C GLY A 477 26.70 -66.82 -62.06
N ASN A 478 26.20 -66.20 -61.00
CA ASN A 478 24.80 -66.18 -60.66
C ASN A 478 24.29 -64.71 -60.62
N GLU A 479 23.79 -64.27 -61.81
CA GLU A 479 23.34 -62.85 -61.97
C GLU A 479 22.23 -62.46 -60.99
N LYS A 480 21.35 -63.33 -60.57
CA LYS A 480 20.30 -63.02 -59.63
C LYS A 480 20.83 -62.73 -58.22
N LEU A 481 21.78 -63.60 -57.77
CA LEU A 481 22.39 -63.44 -56.47
C LEU A 481 23.31 -62.18 -56.41
N GLN A 482 24.00 -61.87 -57.53
CA GLN A 482 24.77 -60.64 -57.65
C GLN A 482 23.89 -59.37 -57.55
N GLN A 483 22.73 -59.35 -58.17
CA GLN A 483 21.77 -58.28 -58.09
C GLN A 483 21.22 -58.07 -56.65
N GLU A 484 20.92 -59.19 -55.95
CA GLU A 484 20.45 -59.15 -54.56
C GLU A 484 21.53 -58.65 -53.60
N LEU A 485 22.77 -59.13 -53.75
CA LEU A 485 23.91 -58.65 -52.95
C LEU A 485 24.24 -57.16 -53.21
N ALA A 486 24.17 -56.73 -54.48
CA ALA A 486 24.32 -55.33 -54.85
C ALA A 486 23.18 -54.47 -54.24
N LEU A 487 21.97 -55.01 -54.11
CA LEU A 487 20.90 -54.32 -53.44
C LEU A 487 21.17 -54.15 -51.93
N ILE A 488 21.65 -55.22 -51.25
CA ILE A 488 22.01 -55.18 -49.83
C ILE A 488 23.12 -54.13 -49.57
N ALA A 489 24.23 -54.18 -50.40
CA ALA A 489 25.29 -53.21 -50.27
C ALA A 489 24.79 -51.75 -50.44
N ARG A 490 23.98 -51.51 -51.49
CA ARG A 490 23.38 -50.17 -51.71
C ARG A 490 22.49 -49.72 -50.56
N GLN A 491 21.70 -50.63 -49.93
CA GLN A 491 20.88 -50.25 -48.78
C GLN A 491 21.70 -49.99 -47.52
N ALA A 492 22.77 -50.72 -47.29
CA ALA A 492 23.68 -50.49 -46.17
C ALA A 492 24.47 -49.17 -46.32
N ASP A 493 24.99 -48.87 -47.53
CA ASP A 493 25.63 -47.60 -47.81
C ASP A 493 24.69 -46.39 -47.69
N ARG A 494 23.42 -46.61 -48.05
CA ARG A 494 22.38 -45.63 -47.84
C ARG A 494 22.12 -45.38 -46.36
N CYS A 495 22.04 -46.42 -45.53
CA CYS A 495 21.93 -46.24 -44.05
C CYS A 495 23.14 -45.49 -43.50
N LYS A 496 24.37 -45.77 -43.99
CA LYS A 496 25.55 -44.97 -43.65
C LYS A 496 25.39 -43.49 -44.00
N GLY A 497 24.83 -43.19 -45.19
CA GLY A 497 24.57 -41.79 -45.61
C GLY A 497 23.56 -41.07 -44.67
N ILE A 498 22.53 -41.78 -44.22
CA ILE A 498 21.55 -41.23 -43.26
C ILE A 498 22.22 -40.92 -41.91
N VAL A 499 23.03 -41.85 -41.41
CA VAL A 499 23.77 -41.71 -40.15
C VAL A 499 24.84 -40.61 -40.26
N ALA A 500 25.51 -40.49 -41.39
CA ALA A 500 26.46 -39.38 -41.63
C ALA A 500 25.76 -38.02 -41.60
N GLY A 501 24.60 -37.90 -42.25
CA GLY A 501 23.78 -36.66 -42.15
C GLY A 501 23.34 -36.32 -40.75
N LEU A 502 23.08 -37.31 -39.90
CA LEU A 502 22.75 -37.12 -38.48
C LEU A 502 23.98 -36.68 -37.69
N LEU A 503 25.14 -37.23 -37.99
CA LEU A 503 26.43 -36.83 -37.39
C LEU A 503 26.83 -35.40 -37.78
N ASP A 504 26.66 -35.03 -39.03
CA ASP A 504 26.94 -33.69 -39.50
C ASP A 504 26.04 -32.65 -38.80
N PHE A 505 24.77 -32.97 -38.60
CA PHE A 505 23.86 -32.17 -37.79
C PHE A 505 24.31 -32.05 -36.33
N ALA A 506 24.88 -33.11 -35.77
CA ALA A 506 25.34 -33.15 -34.36
C ALA A 506 26.71 -32.46 -34.13
N ARG A 507 27.59 -32.47 -35.15
CA ARG A 507 28.94 -31.90 -35.06
C ARG A 507 29.06 -30.39 -35.31
N GLN A 508 27.96 -29.73 -35.71
CA GLN A 508 27.96 -28.33 -36.15
C GLN A 508 28.17 -27.29 -35.03
N ASN A 509 28.68 -27.69 -33.86
CA ASN A 509 28.84 -26.78 -32.70
C ASN A 509 30.04 -25.83 -32.76
N LYS A 510 30.80 -25.76 -33.86
CA LYS A 510 31.97 -24.86 -33.99
C LYS A 510 31.96 -24.19 -35.35
N LEU A 511 31.71 -22.89 -35.41
CA LEU A 511 31.74 -22.08 -36.62
C LEU A 511 33.16 -21.53 -36.83
N ASP A 512 33.67 -21.67 -38.02
CA ASP A 512 34.91 -20.98 -38.49
C ASP A 512 34.50 -19.78 -39.35
N LEU A 513 34.16 -18.67 -38.66
CA LEU A 513 33.69 -17.47 -39.32
C LEU A 513 34.84 -16.72 -40.00
N ALA A 514 34.70 -16.47 -41.30
CA ALA A 514 35.61 -15.66 -42.08
C ALA A 514 34.82 -14.71 -43.01
N PRO A 515 35.41 -13.57 -43.43
CA PRO A 515 34.82 -12.72 -44.45
C PRO A 515 34.77 -13.44 -45.80
N VAL A 516 33.60 -13.72 -46.33
CA VAL A 516 33.36 -14.46 -47.56
C VAL A 516 32.56 -13.64 -48.57
N ALA A 517 33.00 -13.58 -49.83
CA ALA A 517 32.21 -12.96 -50.90
C ALA A 517 31.08 -13.89 -51.32
N LEU A 518 29.81 -13.43 -51.15
CA LEU A 518 28.62 -14.25 -51.37
C LEU A 518 28.47 -14.74 -52.81
N ALA A 519 28.80 -13.92 -53.80
CA ALA A 519 28.77 -14.32 -55.21
C ALA A 519 29.69 -15.51 -55.50
N LYS A 520 30.93 -15.46 -55.02
CA LYS A 520 31.89 -16.55 -55.17
C LYS A 520 31.50 -17.82 -54.44
N LEU A 521 30.89 -17.66 -53.22
CA LEU A 521 30.36 -18.80 -52.47
C LEU A 521 29.28 -19.53 -53.25
N VAL A 522 28.30 -18.78 -53.80
CA VAL A 522 27.21 -19.34 -54.60
C VAL A 522 27.72 -20.01 -55.82
N GLU A 523 28.56 -19.36 -56.63
CA GLU A 523 29.16 -19.92 -57.85
C GLU A 523 29.86 -21.25 -57.58
N ARG A 524 30.74 -21.31 -56.56
CA ARG A 524 31.45 -22.52 -56.17
C ARG A 524 30.52 -23.61 -55.65
N SER A 525 29.44 -23.26 -54.92
CA SER A 525 28.46 -24.23 -54.43
C SER A 525 27.65 -24.88 -55.56
N LEU A 526 27.55 -24.23 -56.71
CA LEU A 526 26.82 -24.73 -57.88
C LEU A 526 27.65 -25.66 -58.73
N GLU A 527 28.99 -25.55 -58.70
CA GLU A 527 29.90 -26.42 -59.52
C GLU A 527 29.74 -27.90 -59.16
N ASP A 528 29.48 -28.21 -57.88
CA ASP A 528 29.38 -29.58 -57.37
C ASP A 528 27.93 -30.13 -57.37
N CYS A 529 26.91 -29.36 -57.81
CA CYS A 529 25.52 -29.78 -57.80
C CYS A 529 25.12 -30.60 -59.01
N LEU A 530 24.80 -31.90 -58.79
CA LEU A 530 24.22 -32.78 -59.82
C LEU A 530 22.70 -32.48 -59.97
N LEU A 531 22.32 -31.88 -61.10
CA LEU A 531 20.96 -31.50 -61.38
C LEU A 531 20.31 -32.46 -62.44
N PRO A 532 18.98 -32.65 -62.39
CA PRO A 532 18.26 -33.43 -63.40
C PRO A 532 18.41 -32.84 -64.81
N ALA A 533 18.34 -33.72 -65.83
CA ALA A 533 18.39 -33.28 -67.24
C ALA A 533 17.21 -32.34 -67.52
N GLY A 534 17.46 -31.17 -68.14
CA GLY A 534 16.44 -30.18 -68.48
C GLY A 534 16.25 -29.07 -67.42
N VAL A 535 16.99 -29.09 -66.31
CA VAL A 535 17.04 -27.99 -65.33
C VAL A 535 18.18 -27.04 -65.69
N THR A 536 17.90 -25.73 -65.80
CA THR A 536 18.89 -24.69 -66.05
C THR A 536 19.05 -23.82 -64.81
N VAL A 537 20.32 -23.45 -64.49
CA VAL A 537 20.60 -22.53 -63.37
C VAL A 537 20.95 -21.15 -63.96
N ARG A 538 20.41 -20.09 -63.34
CA ARG A 538 20.72 -18.71 -63.61
C ARG A 538 21.20 -18.06 -62.33
N THR A 539 22.34 -17.36 -62.37
CA THR A 539 22.86 -16.57 -61.26
C THR A 539 22.59 -15.10 -61.49
N ASP A 540 22.19 -14.38 -60.44
CA ASP A 540 21.93 -12.95 -60.47
C ASP A 540 22.45 -12.33 -59.16
N HIS A 541 23.56 -11.57 -59.26
CA HIS A 541 24.23 -10.94 -58.14
C HIS A 541 24.04 -9.42 -58.23
N GLU A 542 23.13 -8.85 -57.41
CA GLU A 542 22.86 -7.40 -57.39
C GLU A 542 24.15 -6.58 -57.08
N ASP A 543 25.00 -7.11 -56.19
CA ASP A 543 26.34 -6.57 -55.89
C ASP A 543 27.33 -7.74 -55.65
N PRO A 544 28.23 -8.02 -56.62
CA PRO A 544 29.21 -9.09 -56.50
C PRO A 544 30.26 -8.90 -55.39
N ALA A 545 30.41 -7.66 -54.87
CA ALA A 545 31.34 -7.34 -53.79
C ALA A 545 30.76 -7.56 -52.38
N LEU A 546 29.47 -7.98 -52.25
CA LEU A 546 28.84 -8.25 -50.98
C LEU A 546 29.58 -9.33 -50.19
N MET A 547 29.95 -8.97 -48.95
CA MET A 547 30.68 -9.83 -48.01
C MET A 547 29.82 -10.11 -46.77
N ALA A 548 29.96 -11.32 -46.24
CA ALA A 548 29.39 -11.69 -44.93
C ALA A 548 30.42 -12.45 -44.10
N GLU A 549 30.35 -12.37 -42.79
CA GLU A 549 31.13 -13.22 -41.89
C GLU A 549 30.39 -14.54 -41.69
N LEU A 550 30.92 -15.59 -42.32
CA LEU A 550 30.29 -16.91 -42.32
C LEU A 550 31.32 -18.04 -42.48
N ASP A 551 30.90 -19.25 -42.10
CA ASP A 551 31.61 -20.48 -42.42
C ASP A 551 31.27 -20.89 -43.86
N ALA A 552 32.26 -20.75 -44.76
CA ALA A 552 32.05 -21.00 -46.18
C ALA A 552 31.62 -22.44 -46.49
N GLY A 553 32.14 -23.42 -45.75
CA GLY A 553 31.83 -24.83 -45.96
C GLY A 553 30.37 -25.15 -45.56
N GLN A 554 29.96 -24.67 -44.40
CA GLN A 554 28.58 -24.88 -43.91
C GLN A 554 27.56 -24.12 -44.77
N MET A 555 27.87 -22.90 -45.18
CA MET A 555 26.94 -22.13 -46.01
C MET A 555 26.85 -22.68 -47.45
N ALA A 556 27.94 -23.19 -47.97
CA ALA A 556 27.93 -23.93 -49.28
C ALA A 556 27.00 -25.16 -49.21
N GLN A 557 27.00 -25.89 -48.09
CA GLN A 557 26.09 -27.00 -47.85
C GLN A 557 24.64 -26.55 -47.86
N VAL A 558 24.31 -25.39 -47.24
CA VAL A 558 22.96 -24.82 -47.27
C VAL A 558 22.53 -24.52 -48.72
N VAL A 559 23.37 -23.83 -49.47
CA VAL A 559 23.07 -23.51 -50.88
C VAL A 559 22.89 -24.78 -51.71
N ALA A 560 23.77 -25.75 -51.58
CA ALA A 560 23.67 -27.02 -52.29
C ALA A 560 22.39 -27.82 -51.94
N ASN A 561 22.01 -27.84 -50.65
CA ASN A 561 20.75 -28.46 -50.22
C ASN A 561 19.51 -27.79 -50.83
N LEU A 562 19.47 -26.46 -50.86
CA LEU A 562 18.33 -25.73 -51.44
C LEU A 562 18.27 -25.92 -52.95
N VAL A 563 19.39 -25.86 -53.66
CA VAL A 563 19.48 -26.07 -55.11
C VAL A 563 19.09 -27.52 -55.49
N THR A 564 19.55 -28.52 -54.74
CA THR A 564 19.18 -29.92 -54.96
C THR A 564 17.69 -30.18 -54.70
N ASN A 565 17.11 -29.51 -53.69
CA ASN A 565 15.68 -29.58 -53.41
C ASN A 565 14.86 -28.90 -54.52
N ALA A 566 15.30 -27.74 -55.02
CA ALA A 566 14.73 -27.05 -56.17
C ALA A 566 14.74 -27.94 -57.43
N GLY A 567 15.89 -28.57 -57.74
CA GLY A 567 16.01 -29.51 -58.86
C GLY A 567 15.05 -30.72 -58.74
N ALA A 568 14.90 -31.25 -57.52
CA ALA A 568 13.97 -32.37 -57.26
C ALA A 568 12.50 -31.96 -57.40
N ALA A 569 12.13 -30.71 -57.23
CA ALA A 569 10.77 -30.20 -57.44
C ALA A 569 10.43 -29.97 -58.92
N MET A 570 11.39 -30.17 -59.85
CA MET A 570 11.24 -29.96 -61.29
C MET A 570 11.56 -31.20 -62.13
N PRO A 571 10.87 -32.33 -61.95
CA PRO A 571 11.19 -33.57 -62.68
C PRO A 571 11.03 -33.45 -64.20
N ALA A 572 10.25 -32.51 -64.68
CA ALA A 572 10.04 -32.26 -66.13
C ALA A 572 11.00 -31.17 -66.72
N GLY A 573 11.95 -30.69 -65.90
CA GLY A 573 12.84 -29.57 -66.25
C GLY A 573 12.28 -28.25 -65.75
N GLY A 574 13.12 -27.20 -65.76
CA GLY A 574 12.75 -25.87 -65.28
C GLY A 574 13.98 -24.95 -65.07
N THR A 575 13.76 -23.87 -64.36
CA THR A 575 14.84 -22.89 -64.08
C THR A 575 15.00 -22.70 -62.57
N ILE A 576 16.23 -22.73 -62.11
CA ILE A 576 16.63 -22.33 -60.77
C ILE A 576 17.32 -20.98 -60.84
N GLY A 577 16.81 -19.96 -60.19
CA GLY A 577 17.47 -18.66 -60.02
C GLY A 577 18.18 -18.62 -58.67
N VAL A 578 19.49 -18.35 -58.66
CA VAL A 578 20.24 -18.16 -57.44
C VAL A 578 20.85 -16.74 -57.42
N GLY A 579 20.43 -15.92 -56.46
CA GLY A 579 20.81 -14.54 -56.39
C GLY A 579 21.37 -14.14 -55.03
N THR A 580 22.21 -13.07 -55.03
CA THR A 580 22.68 -12.42 -53.82
C THR A 580 22.42 -10.91 -53.90
N GLY A 581 22.05 -10.31 -52.81
CA GLY A 581 21.74 -8.88 -52.74
C GLY A 581 21.71 -8.32 -51.32
N PRO A 582 21.63 -6.99 -51.16
CA PRO A 582 21.49 -6.38 -49.87
C PRO A 582 20.10 -6.67 -49.26
N ALA A 583 20.03 -6.69 -47.94
CA ALA A 583 18.81 -6.80 -47.16
C ALA A 583 18.70 -5.67 -46.14
N ALA A 584 17.50 -5.45 -45.59
CA ALA A 584 17.25 -4.37 -44.63
C ALA A 584 18.16 -4.50 -43.39
N GLY A 585 18.53 -3.34 -42.79
CA GLY A 585 19.30 -3.28 -41.53
C GLY A 585 20.77 -3.69 -41.67
N GLY A 586 21.39 -3.46 -42.82
CA GLY A 586 22.82 -3.83 -43.04
C GLY A 586 23.06 -5.34 -43.17
N ARG A 587 22.03 -6.10 -43.43
CA ARG A 587 22.07 -7.55 -43.70
C ARG A 587 22.25 -7.83 -45.20
N VAL A 588 22.60 -9.05 -45.52
CA VAL A 588 22.73 -9.56 -46.88
C VAL A 588 21.79 -10.76 -47.09
N ALA A 589 21.40 -11.00 -48.33
CA ALA A 589 20.51 -12.10 -48.65
C ALA A 589 21.08 -13.03 -49.76
N ILE A 590 20.84 -14.34 -49.60
CA ILE A 590 21.00 -15.34 -50.66
C ILE A 590 19.58 -15.84 -50.97
N ARG A 591 19.19 -15.82 -52.27
CA ARG A 591 17.87 -16.26 -52.73
C ARG A 591 18.03 -17.45 -53.65
N VAL A 592 17.25 -18.52 -53.43
CA VAL A 592 17.18 -19.68 -54.31
C VAL A 592 15.72 -19.83 -54.73
N ALA A 593 15.41 -19.58 -56.00
CA ALA A 593 14.05 -19.63 -56.56
C ALA A 593 13.96 -20.73 -57.61
N ASP A 594 12.91 -21.57 -57.53
CA ASP A 594 12.60 -22.60 -58.52
C ASP A 594 11.25 -22.34 -59.19
N THR A 595 11.08 -22.91 -60.39
CA THR A 595 9.82 -22.92 -61.13
C THR A 595 9.12 -24.29 -61.02
N GLY A 596 9.26 -24.92 -59.85
CA GLY A 596 8.74 -26.28 -59.60
C GLY A 596 7.26 -26.32 -59.14
N THR A 597 6.88 -27.39 -58.50
CA THR A 597 5.48 -27.64 -58.09
C THR A 597 5.03 -26.80 -56.89
N GLY A 598 5.89 -26.05 -56.24
CA GLY A 598 5.57 -25.34 -54.99
C GLY A 598 5.42 -26.25 -53.77
N ILE A 599 5.09 -25.66 -52.61
CA ILE A 599 4.91 -26.35 -51.33
C ILE A 599 3.44 -26.21 -50.89
N PRO A 600 2.68 -27.31 -50.81
CA PRO A 600 1.29 -27.33 -50.39
C PRO A 600 1.09 -26.72 -48.98
N GLU A 601 -0.01 -26.00 -48.79
CA GLU A 601 -0.31 -25.27 -47.55
C GLU A 601 -0.28 -26.19 -46.31
N ALA A 602 -0.79 -27.41 -46.42
CA ALA A 602 -0.88 -28.37 -45.32
C ALA A 602 0.46 -28.80 -44.73
N ILE A 603 1.58 -28.57 -45.44
CA ILE A 603 2.91 -28.99 -45.01
C ILE A 603 3.89 -27.81 -44.76
N ARG A 604 3.49 -26.58 -45.04
CA ARG A 604 4.38 -25.38 -44.94
C ARG A 604 4.97 -25.20 -43.53
N SER A 605 4.21 -25.48 -42.48
CA SER A 605 4.67 -25.38 -41.11
C SER A 605 5.71 -26.44 -40.70
N ARG A 606 5.79 -27.54 -41.47
CA ARG A 606 6.58 -28.72 -41.12
C ARG A 606 7.83 -28.91 -41.97
N VAL A 607 8.10 -28.04 -42.97
CA VAL A 607 9.20 -28.24 -43.94
C VAL A 607 10.59 -28.19 -43.28
N PHE A 608 10.72 -27.53 -42.12
CA PHE A 608 11.95 -27.49 -41.34
C PHE A 608 12.02 -28.52 -40.22
N GLU A 609 10.99 -29.36 -40.03
CA GLU A 609 11.02 -30.43 -39.04
C GLU A 609 12.02 -31.52 -39.48
N PRO A 610 12.88 -32.02 -38.57
CA PRO A 610 13.79 -33.11 -38.87
C PRO A 610 13.02 -34.38 -39.32
N PHE A 611 13.57 -35.07 -40.31
CA PHE A 611 12.97 -36.30 -40.91
C PHE A 611 11.69 -36.09 -41.71
N PHE A 612 11.20 -34.87 -41.84
CA PHE A 612 10.02 -34.60 -42.68
C PHE A 612 10.41 -34.62 -44.17
N THR A 613 9.72 -35.44 -44.97
CA THR A 613 9.94 -35.53 -46.41
C THR A 613 8.64 -35.92 -47.12
N THR A 614 8.42 -35.32 -48.29
CA THR A 614 7.33 -35.66 -49.21
C THR A 614 7.78 -36.58 -50.34
N LYS A 615 9.08 -36.91 -50.42
CA LYS A 615 9.67 -37.78 -51.44
C LYS A 615 9.38 -39.25 -51.12
N ASP A 616 9.16 -40.10 -52.13
CA ASP A 616 8.95 -41.53 -51.98
C ASP A 616 9.92 -42.20 -51.03
N ARG A 617 9.48 -43.23 -50.31
CA ARG A 617 10.28 -44.01 -49.38
C ARG A 617 11.63 -44.38 -50.04
N GLY A 618 12.63 -43.67 -49.63
CA GLY A 618 13.97 -43.96 -50.06
C GLY A 618 14.70 -42.91 -50.90
N ARG A 619 14.09 -41.85 -51.31
CA ARG A 619 14.69 -40.79 -52.12
C ARG A 619 15.00 -39.48 -51.39
N GLY A 620 14.62 -39.37 -50.10
CA GLY A 620 14.91 -38.21 -49.27
C GLY A 620 15.13 -38.60 -47.80
N THR A 621 16.11 -37.99 -47.12
CA THR A 621 16.39 -38.23 -45.70
C THR A 621 15.55 -37.35 -44.80
N GLY A 622 14.93 -36.29 -45.32
CA GLY A 622 14.15 -35.32 -44.55
C GLY A 622 15.02 -34.45 -43.60
N LEU A 623 16.37 -34.50 -43.73
CA LEU A 623 17.29 -33.74 -42.87
C LEU A 623 17.79 -32.44 -43.50
N GLY A 624 17.82 -32.33 -44.85
CA GLY A 624 18.44 -31.24 -45.55
C GLY A 624 17.94 -29.84 -45.14
N LEU A 625 16.61 -29.63 -45.11
CA LEU A 625 16.05 -28.32 -44.72
C LEU A 625 16.20 -28.04 -43.23
N ALA A 626 16.11 -29.04 -42.36
CA ALA A 626 16.33 -28.91 -40.93
C ALA A 626 17.81 -28.52 -40.63
N VAL A 627 18.76 -29.15 -41.31
CA VAL A 627 20.20 -28.80 -41.25
C VAL A 627 20.43 -27.38 -41.75
N SER A 628 19.83 -27.03 -42.92
CA SER A 628 19.94 -25.67 -43.47
C SER A 628 19.43 -24.63 -42.50
N TYR A 629 18.29 -24.86 -41.84
CA TYR A 629 17.74 -24.01 -40.82
C TYR A 629 18.72 -23.86 -39.65
N GLY A 630 19.26 -24.96 -39.12
CA GLY A 630 20.25 -24.95 -38.03
C GLY A 630 21.51 -24.15 -38.37
N ILE A 631 22.09 -24.40 -39.54
CA ILE A 631 23.29 -23.67 -40.02
C ILE A 631 23.04 -22.17 -40.11
N VAL A 632 21.93 -21.76 -40.74
CA VAL A 632 21.58 -20.35 -40.91
C VAL A 632 21.38 -19.68 -39.54
N LYS A 633 20.69 -20.34 -38.59
CA LYS A 633 20.52 -19.81 -37.24
C LYS A 633 21.80 -19.67 -36.45
N MET A 634 22.76 -20.60 -36.58
CA MET A 634 24.08 -20.47 -35.97
C MET A 634 24.86 -19.26 -36.51
N HIS A 635 24.69 -18.91 -37.78
CA HIS A 635 25.26 -17.70 -38.40
C HIS A 635 24.48 -16.43 -38.08
N ARG A 636 23.59 -16.43 -37.06
CA ARG A 636 22.70 -15.32 -36.66
C ARG A 636 21.82 -14.84 -37.84
N GLY A 637 21.58 -15.75 -38.78
CA GLY A 637 20.76 -15.53 -39.95
C GLY A 637 19.29 -15.92 -39.74
N ASP A 638 18.52 -15.69 -40.78
CA ASP A 638 17.15 -16.19 -40.89
C ASP A 638 16.92 -16.84 -42.24
N ILE A 639 16.07 -17.87 -42.28
CA ILE A 639 15.68 -18.54 -43.52
C ILE A 639 14.16 -18.58 -43.62
N ALA A 640 13.63 -18.05 -44.69
CA ALA A 640 12.21 -17.97 -44.98
C ALA A 640 11.94 -18.46 -46.41
N PHE A 641 10.71 -18.79 -46.74
CA PHE A 641 10.31 -19.10 -48.08
C PHE A 641 8.97 -18.48 -48.44
N THR A 642 8.85 -18.20 -49.75
CA THR A 642 7.57 -17.90 -50.42
C THR A 642 7.30 -18.96 -51.46
N THR A 643 6.06 -19.42 -51.59
CA THR A 643 5.73 -20.50 -52.50
C THR A 643 4.33 -20.36 -53.09
N ASN A 644 4.17 -20.78 -54.33
CA ASN A 644 2.88 -20.93 -54.98
C ASN A 644 2.77 -22.33 -55.53
N ASP A 645 1.77 -23.10 -55.09
CA ASP A 645 1.45 -24.47 -55.50
C ASP A 645 0.17 -24.55 -56.36
N ASP A 646 -0.51 -23.40 -56.58
CA ASP A 646 -1.73 -23.29 -57.40
C ASP A 646 -1.43 -22.64 -58.76
N PRO A 647 -1.47 -23.38 -59.86
CA PRO A 647 -1.28 -22.82 -61.20
C PRO A 647 -2.33 -21.77 -61.59
N ALA A 648 -3.49 -21.77 -60.95
CA ALA A 648 -4.54 -20.78 -61.21
C ALA A 648 -4.21 -19.41 -60.57
N ALA A 649 -3.40 -19.40 -59.53
CA ALA A 649 -2.96 -18.21 -58.84
C ALA A 649 -1.72 -17.55 -59.48
N GLY A 650 -1.10 -18.21 -60.47
CA GLY A 650 0.09 -17.68 -61.17
C GLY A 650 1.19 -18.75 -61.35
N PRO A 651 2.42 -18.35 -61.74
CA PRO A 651 3.54 -19.28 -61.89
C PRO A 651 3.80 -20.04 -60.58
N THR A 652 3.89 -21.38 -60.68
CA THR A 652 4.20 -22.22 -59.52
C THR A 652 5.72 -22.20 -59.24
N GLY A 653 6.08 -22.46 -57.99
CA GLY A 653 7.47 -22.54 -57.57
C GLY A 653 7.68 -22.13 -56.11
N THR A 654 8.94 -22.22 -55.67
CA THR A 654 9.33 -21.83 -54.32
C THR A 654 10.55 -20.93 -54.35
N THR A 655 10.58 -19.88 -53.54
CA THR A 655 11.76 -19.03 -53.33
C THR A 655 12.13 -19.12 -51.86
N PHE A 656 13.32 -19.69 -51.58
CA PHE A 656 13.94 -19.63 -50.26
C PHE A 656 14.83 -18.40 -50.20
N THR A 657 14.72 -17.66 -49.10
CA THR A 657 15.56 -16.47 -48.83
C THR A 657 16.28 -16.67 -47.51
N ILE A 658 17.61 -16.64 -47.56
CA ILE A 658 18.49 -16.66 -46.40
C ILE A 658 18.95 -15.23 -46.16
N THR A 659 18.78 -14.71 -44.97
CA THR A 659 19.30 -13.40 -44.55
C THR A 659 20.41 -13.58 -43.51
N LEU A 660 21.54 -12.93 -43.73
CA LEU A 660 22.73 -13.03 -42.86
C LEU A 660 23.22 -11.64 -42.44
N PRO A 661 23.94 -11.50 -41.32
CA PRO A 661 24.66 -10.26 -41.01
C PRO A 661 25.67 -9.93 -42.11
N GLY A 662 25.67 -8.69 -42.60
CA GLY A 662 26.70 -8.21 -43.54
C GLY A 662 28.05 -8.04 -42.83
N HIS A 663 29.15 -8.00 -43.60
CA HIS A 663 30.47 -7.73 -43.02
C HIS A 663 30.50 -6.33 -42.39
N GLY A 664 30.95 -6.24 -41.13
CA GLY A 664 30.92 -4.99 -40.35
C GLY A 664 29.59 -4.67 -39.65
N TRP A 665 28.62 -5.59 -39.64
CA TRP A 665 27.35 -5.42 -38.91
C TRP A 665 27.57 -5.47 -37.39
N THR A 666 27.43 -4.30 -36.74
CA THR A 666 27.42 -4.18 -35.26
C THR A 666 25.98 -4.17 -34.79
N GLY A 667 25.45 -5.33 -34.41
CA GLY A 667 24.05 -5.51 -34.04
C GLY A 667 23.49 -4.38 -33.17
N GLN A 668 22.39 -3.75 -33.63
CA GLN A 668 21.45 -3.00 -32.82
C GLN A 668 20.29 -3.91 -32.44
#